data_aa4c23be100ab3b07103c64f2aa8a6c2
#
_entry.id   aa4c23be100ab3b07103c64f2aa8a6c2
#
_cell.length_a   1.000
_cell.length_b   1.000
_cell.length_c   1.000
_cell.angle_alpha   90.00
_cell.angle_beta   90.00
_cell.angle_gamma   90.00
#
_symmetry.space_group_name_H-M   'P 1'
#
loop_
_entity.id
_entity.type
_entity.pdbx_description
1 polymer ?
#
loop_
_entity_poly.entity_id
_entity_poly.type
_entity_poly.pdbx_seq_one_letter_code
_entity_poly.pdbx_strand_id
1 'polypeptide(L)'
;MMEDEKHMQVVAVAASEKPAPAMPHATTVAEFGVVDAPVCSAPYRSAASHLSACCHGGAKMAFLAYSLGKREINQYFSIKNAKLLSVAAVILLTLFHTVSRYYGGGDTCEWLLSSGRYLGETVWQPYGCMMHKYKNTEAKTCLAEKRVAFVGDSRIRQLFYSYIQIIDPAQRADGRKHENILFEDRSASVNVDFLWYAEVNNSLKERLISWRKDPSIKPDVVIIGAATWSIKLHGGSSEALQQYRANLTAISLPLEQLAEDGEVYWVLQDPVHEEGLSDNRKMITNEQLELYNKVVLSTLNSNKKNSKARVRFLGASRQAAMETITQSADGLHLPESTRNVAAMVLMNAVCNKVLRPIDGSCCQALPAPSLLQKLTACVFLGSALVFLVLHALGHNRSWKSRPTPPDVESGEEKKPATAASLLNHKAPFQALCKMGLIMVYFYLCDRADVFMKEQKFYTHSTFFIPLVYMFVLGIFYSENSKETKLLNREQTDEWKGWMQLVILIYHISGASVFIPVYMHVRVLVAAYLFQTGYGHFSFFWLKGDFGLYRVCQVLFRLNFLVVVLCLVMDRPYQFYYFVPLVTFWFVVIYATMAMWPQILQKKANGSGMWHIGILVKLLGLLLFICFFAYSQGLFENIFSVWPISKLFELNGSIHEWWFRWKLDRFAIIHGMLFAFVYLVLQKCQGLSEEKGEPLFSTRISNILLLISVFSFMTYSIWASSCKNKTECNELHPYISGLQILAFILIRNIPGYSRSLYSSFFAWFGKISLEVRWIPLAGMLNFCMILVNLVYCIVMFCTQIPSPPPTLSPSPSCSSASTTSGWRRTPRASWC
;
A
#
# COMPACT_ATOMS: atom_id res chain seq x y z
N MET A 1 5.82 2.34 8.15
CA MET A 1 5.22 2.62 6.83
C MET A 1 5.16 4.12 6.50
N MET A 2 5.49 5.00 7.41
CA MET A 2 5.52 6.46 7.20
C MET A 2 6.92 7.09 7.41
N GLU A 3 7.88 6.34 7.95
CA GLU A 3 9.27 6.80 8.06
C GLU A 3 10.08 6.64 6.77
N ASP A 4 9.66 5.78 5.84
CA ASP A 4 10.34 5.61 4.54
C ASP A 4 10.23 6.82 3.59
N GLU A 5 9.37 7.78 3.89
CA GLU A 5 9.28 9.01 3.11
C GLU A 5 10.45 10.00 3.31
N LYS A 6 11.22 9.87 4.38
CA LYS A 6 12.26 10.87 4.72
C LYS A 6 13.66 10.59 4.16
N HIS A 7 13.93 9.40 3.59
CA HIS A 7 15.32 8.99 3.34
C HIS A 7 15.70 8.66 1.89
N MET A 8 14.92 9.07 0.91
CA MET A 8 15.29 8.88 -0.51
C MET A 8 15.87 10.17 -1.15
N GLN A 9 16.59 10.96 -0.37
CA GLN A 9 17.06 12.27 -0.84
C GLN A 9 18.58 12.48 -0.88
N VAL A 10 19.40 11.49 -0.77
CA VAL A 10 20.84 11.68 -0.97
C VAL A 10 21.34 10.61 -1.92
N VAL A 11 21.39 10.87 -3.18
CA VAL A 11 22.40 10.63 -4.22
C VAL A 11 21.79 10.99 -5.58
N ALA A 12 21.94 12.23 -5.98
CA ALA A 12 21.94 12.62 -7.38
C ALA A 12 23.09 13.59 -7.53
N VAL A 13 24.26 13.07 -7.82
CA VAL A 13 25.41 13.85 -8.30
C VAL A 13 25.55 13.55 -9.79
N ALA A 14 25.32 14.60 -10.57
CA ALA A 14 25.82 14.91 -11.88
C ALA A 14 26.45 13.78 -12.72
N ALA A 15 25.79 13.43 -13.83
CA ALA A 15 26.45 12.95 -15.01
C ALA A 15 26.02 13.81 -16.21
N SER A 16 27.00 14.44 -16.84
CA SER A 16 26.93 15.36 -17.95
C SER A 16 26.43 14.66 -19.22
N GLU A 17 25.63 15.41 -19.95
CA GLU A 17 25.13 15.08 -21.29
C GLU A 17 26.26 14.89 -22.31
N LYS A 18 26.11 13.86 -23.15
CA LYS A 18 26.57 13.85 -24.54
C LYS A 18 25.50 13.20 -25.40
N PRO A 19 25.21 13.75 -26.58
CA PRO A 19 24.12 13.32 -27.44
C PRO A 19 24.46 12.08 -28.26
N ALA A 20 23.51 11.16 -28.41
CA ALA A 20 23.58 10.00 -29.28
C ALA A 20 23.09 10.33 -30.70
N PRO A 21 23.61 9.66 -31.73
CA PRO A 21 23.38 9.98 -33.15
C PRO A 21 22.04 9.41 -33.64
N ALA A 22 21.51 10.10 -34.64
CA ALA A 22 20.28 9.79 -35.35
C ALA A 22 20.36 8.44 -36.12
N MET A 23 19.29 7.65 -36.07
CA MET A 23 19.03 6.53 -36.97
C MET A 23 17.90 6.84 -37.95
N PRO A 24 17.95 6.28 -39.16
CA PRO A 24 17.21 6.75 -40.34
C PRO A 24 15.80 6.18 -40.43
N HIS A 25 14.96 6.97 -41.13
CA HIS A 25 13.58 6.64 -41.51
C HIS A 25 13.46 5.31 -42.28
N ALA A 26 12.50 4.48 -41.88
CA ALA A 26 11.88 3.49 -42.75
C ALA A 26 10.36 3.72 -42.75
N THR A 27 9.90 4.25 -43.85
CA THR A 27 8.52 4.34 -44.28
C THR A 27 7.99 2.96 -44.65
N THR A 28 6.86 2.56 -44.06
CA THR A 28 5.93 1.63 -44.71
C THR A 28 4.51 2.04 -44.32
N VAL A 29 3.83 2.54 -45.32
CA VAL A 29 2.41 2.85 -45.37
C VAL A 29 1.65 1.54 -45.54
N ALA A 30 0.71 1.26 -44.65
CA ALA A 30 -0.34 0.26 -44.83
C ALA A 30 -1.67 0.98 -45.07
N GLU A 31 -2.13 0.92 -46.31
CA GLU A 31 -3.45 1.38 -46.76
C GLU A 31 -4.55 0.55 -46.10
N PHE A 32 -5.52 1.24 -45.46
CA PHE A 32 -6.83 0.66 -45.19
C PHE A 32 -7.85 1.34 -46.10
N GLY A 33 -8.51 0.51 -46.93
CA GLY A 33 -9.45 0.90 -47.92
C GLY A 33 -10.67 1.66 -47.34
N VAL A 34 -10.96 2.72 -48.02
CA VAL A 34 -12.18 3.55 -47.89
C VAL A 34 -13.29 2.86 -48.69
N VAL A 35 -14.39 2.55 -48.00
CA VAL A 35 -15.63 2.10 -48.65
C VAL A 35 -16.46 3.34 -48.99
N ASP A 36 -16.69 3.57 -50.26
CA ASP A 36 -17.47 4.67 -50.82
C ASP A 36 -18.96 4.57 -50.41
N ALA A 37 -19.51 5.68 -49.94
CA ALA A 37 -20.95 5.89 -49.83
C ALA A 37 -21.41 6.91 -50.91
N PRO A 38 -22.57 6.69 -51.53
CA PRO A 38 -22.97 7.38 -52.72
C PRO A 38 -23.36 8.85 -52.53
N VAL A 39 -22.92 9.67 -53.47
CA VAL A 39 -23.23 11.10 -53.60
C VAL A 39 -24.65 11.28 -54.09
N CYS A 40 -25.53 11.91 -53.33
CA CYS A 40 -26.82 12.47 -53.80
C CYS A 40 -26.65 13.98 -54.06
N SER A 41 -26.74 14.35 -55.32
CA SER A 41 -26.84 15.73 -55.77
C SER A 41 -28.32 16.16 -55.83
N ALA A 42 -28.69 17.24 -55.13
CA ALA A 42 -29.88 18.07 -55.39
C ALA A 42 -29.81 19.41 -54.60
N PRO A 43 -30.54 20.45 -55.06
CA PRO A 43 -30.05 21.84 -54.99
C PRO A 43 -30.52 22.65 -53.76
N TYR A 44 -29.71 23.65 -53.52
CA TYR A 44 -29.82 24.70 -52.52
C TYR A 44 -31.23 25.33 -52.36
N ARG A 45 -31.84 25.13 -51.18
CA ARG A 45 -32.67 26.17 -50.47
C ARG A 45 -33.03 25.70 -49.05
N SER A 46 -32.76 26.58 -48.09
CA SER A 46 -33.14 26.52 -46.63
C SER A 46 -32.60 25.34 -45.76
N ALA A 47 -31.35 25.45 -45.35
CA ALA A 47 -30.65 24.45 -44.56
C ALA A 47 -30.61 24.67 -43.03
N ALA A 48 -31.46 25.55 -42.46
CA ALA A 48 -31.38 25.81 -41.01
C ALA A 48 -32.32 24.96 -40.15
N SER A 49 -33.34 24.29 -40.75
CA SER A 49 -34.29 23.47 -39.95
C SER A 49 -34.05 21.97 -40.01
N HIS A 50 -33.25 21.46 -40.95
CA HIS A 50 -33.00 20.03 -41.10
C HIS A 50 -31.77 19.54 -40.36
N LEU A 51 -30.78 20.37 -40.04
CA LEU A 51 -29.62 19.96 -39.20
C LEU A 51 -29.99 19.69 -37.75
N SER A 52 -31.05 20.36 -37.23
CA SER A 52 -31.52 20.06 -35.85
C SER A 52 -32.22 18.71 -35.74
N ALA A 53 -32.88 18.22 -36.81
CA ALA A 53 -33.60 16.94 -36.77
C ALA A 53 -32.68 15.73 -36.95
N CYS A 54 -31.60 15.81 -37.73
CA CYS A 54 -30.63 14.75 -37.91
C CYS A 54 -29.76 14.56 -36.67
N CYS A 55 -29.34 15.64 -36.01
CA CYS A 55 -28.61 15.54 -34.75
C CYS A 55 -29.46 14.99 -33.59
N HIS A 56 -30.78 15.28 -33.57
CA HIS A 56 -31.71 14.72 -32.59
C HIS A 56 -31.98 13.22 -32.80
N GLY A 57 -32.01 12.76 -34.05
CA GLY A 57 -32.18 11.32 -34.38
C GLY A 57 -30.96 10.48 -33.96
N GLY A 58 -29.78 10.96 -34.27
CA GLY A 58 -28.51 10.27 -33.88
C GLY A 58 -28.30 10.22 -32.38
N ALA A 59 -28.60 11.32 -31.68
CA ALA A 59 -28.51 11.35 -30.20
C ALA A 59 -29.56 10.44 -29.54
N LYS A 60 -30.77 10.33 -30.11
CA LYS A 60 -31.80 9.39 -29.62
C LYS A 60 -31.42 7.95 -29.89
N MET A 61 -30.84 7.60 -31.05
CA MET A 61 -30.37 6.25 -31.33
C MET A 61 -29.18 5.85 -30.45
N ALA A 62 -28.21 6.75 -30.26
CA ALA A 62 -27.08 6.51 -29.34
C ALA A 62 -27.56 6.35 -27.89
N PHE A 63 -28.56 7.14 -27.47
CA PHE A 63 -29.15 7.01 -26.13
C PHE A 63 -29.98 5.74 -25.99
N LEU A 64 -30.66 5.29 -27.04
CA LEU A 64 -31.40 4.01 -27.03
C LEU A 64 -30.46 2.80 -27.02
N ALA A 65 -29.38 2.82 -27.81
CA ALA A 65 -28.35 1.80 -27.81
C ALA A 65 -27.63 1.74 -26.45
N TYR A 66 -27.34 2.90 -25.85
CA TYR A 66 -26.77 3.01 -24.51
C TYR A 66 -27.73 2.46 -23.44
N SER A 67 -29.03 2.78 -23.53
CA SER A 67 -30.02 2.29 -22.56
C SER A 67 -30.30 0.78 -22.70
N LEU A 68 -30.23 0.23 -23.91
CA LEU A 68 -30.35 -1.20 -24.19
C LEU A 68 -29.13 -1.96 -23.66
N GLY A 69 -27.91 -1.51 -23.94
CA GLY A 69 -26.68 -2.10 -23.42
C GLY A 69 -26.62 -2.06 -21.88
N LYS A 70 -27.05 -0.95 -21.28
CA LYS A 70 -27.15 -0.84 -19.82
C LYS A 70 -28.17 -1.81 -19.20
N ARG A 71 -29.25 -2.11 -19.91
CA ARG A 71 -30.29 -3.04 -19.48
C ARG A 71 -29.81 -4.48 -19.56
N GLU A 72 -29.10 -4.87 -20.61
CA GLU A 72 -28.50 -6.19 -20.77
C GLU A 72 -27.38 -6.44 -19.76
N ILE A 73 -26.49 -5.49 -19.60
CA ILE A 73 -25.42 -5.58 -18.58
C ILE A 73 -26.01 -5.75 -17.17
N ASN A 74 -27.07 -4.99 -16.82
CA ASN A 74 -27.76 -5.13 -15.53
C ASN A 74 -28.48 -6.48 -15.35
N GLN A 75 -28.84 -7.16 -16.43
CA GLN A 75 -29.48 -8.49 -16.36
C GLN A 75 -28.47 -9.57 -15.99
N TYR A 76 -27.24 -9.51 -16.55
CA TYR A 76 -26.16 -10.45 -16.22
C TYR A 76 -25.43 -10.06 -14.94
N PHE A 77 -25.22 -8.77 -14.67
CA PHE A 77 -24.57 -8.24 -13.46
C PHE A 77 -25.59 -7.64 -12.49
N SER A 78 -26.53 -8.46 -12.04
CA SER A 78 -27.39 -8.03 -10.93
C SER A 78 -26.56 -7.78 -9.68
N ILE A 79 -27.00 -6.85 -8.82
CA ILE A 79 -26.34 -6.56 -7.54
C ILE A 79 -26.14 -7.83 -6.69
N LYS A 80 -27.06 -8.81 -6.80
CA LYS A 80 -26.94 -10.09 -6.11
C LYS A 80 -25.78 -10.94 -6.66
N ASN A 81 -25.66 -11.04 -7.98
CA ASN A 81 -24.62 -11.80 -8.66
C ASN A 81 -23.23 -11.16 -8.45
N ALA A 82 -23.15 -9.83 -8.50
CA ALA A 82 -21.92 -9.10 -8.21
C ALA A 82 -21.45 -9.33 -6.76
N LYS A 83 -22.36 -9.36 -5.79
CA LYS A 83 -22.03 -9.69 -4.39
C LYS A 83 -21.52 -11.11 -4.24
N LEU A 84 -22.21 -12.08 -4.86
CA LEU A 84 -21.80 -13.49 -4.81
C LEU A 84 -20.42 -13.69 -5.44
N LEU A 85 -20.19 -13.10 -6.62
CA LEU A 85 -18.90 -13.15 -7.32
C LEU A 85 -17.78 -12.53 -6.48
N SER A 86 -18.04 -11.40 -5.84
CA SER A 86 -17.05 -10.74 -4.97
C SER A 86 -16.70 -11.61 -3.75
N VAL A 87 -17.68 -12.20 -3.09
CA VAL A 87 -17.44 -13.12 -1.95
C VAL A 87 -16.67 -14.35 -2.40
N ALA A 88 -17.08 -14.95 -3.53
CA ALA A 88 -16.40 -16.11 -4.10
C ALA A 88 -14.93 -15.78 -4.45
N ALA A 89 -14.68 -14.63 -5.08
CA ALA A 89 -13.34 -14.17 -5.40
C ALA A 89 -12.46 -13.99 -4.15
N VAL A 90 -12.99 -13.37 -3.09
CA VAL A 90 -12.25 -13.22 -1.81
C VAL A 90 -11.91 -14.58 -1.21
N ILE A 91 -12.85 -15.51 -1.19
CA ILE A 91 -12.63 -16.86 -0.65
C ILE A 91 -11.57 -17.58 -1.49
N LEU A 92 -11.69 -17.57 -2.83
CA LEU A 92 -10.74 -18.23 -3.73
C LEU A 92 -9.33 -17.64 -3.61
N LEU A 93 -9.20 -16.32 -3.55
CA LEU A 93 -7.91 -15.64 -3.35
C LEU A 93 -7.29 -16.00 -1.99
N THR A 94 -8.11 -16.01 -0.92
CA THR A 94 -7.61 -16.37 0.41
C THR A 94 -7.16 -17.83 0.44
N LEU A 95 -7.91 -18.74 -0.16
CA LEU A 95 -7.52 -20.15 -0.27
C LEU A 95 -6.25 -20.31 -1.10
N PHE A 96 -6.16 -19.65 -2.25
CA PHE A 96 -4.98 -19.68 -3.11
C PHE A 96 -3.73 -19.23 -2.35
N HIS A 97 -3.76 -18.08 -1.67
CA HIS A 97 -2.62 -17.59 -0.89
C HIS A 97 -2.28 -18.49 0.30
N THR A 98 -3.29 -19.03 0.98
CA THR A 98 -3.08 -19.98 2.10
C THR A 98 -2.39 -21.25 1.61
N VAL A 99 -2.88 -21.81 0.50
CA VAL A 99 -2.31 -23.00 -0.12
C VAL A 99 -0.91 -22.74 -0.64
N SER A 100 -0.70 -21.64 -1.37
CA SER A 100 0.61 -21.21 -1.88
C SER A 100 1.62 -21.05 -0.74
N ARG A 101 1.21 -20.44 0.38
CA ARG A 101 2.06 -20.31 1.56
C ARG A 101 2.38 -21.65 2.22
N TYR A 102 1.39 -22.54 2.31
CA TYR A 102 1.58 -23.86 2.90
C TYR A 102 2.56 -24.71 2.08
N TYR A 103 2.43 -24.74 0.75
CA TYR A 103 3.32 -25.50 -0.14
C TYR A 103 4.68 -24.80 -0.34
N GLY A 104 4.76 -23.49 -0.26
CA GLY A 104 5.98 -22.70 -0.36
C GLY A 104 6.90 -22.79 0.89
N GLY A 105 6.51 -23.58 1.91
CA GLY A 105 7.33 -23.85 3.09
C GLY A 105 7.26 -22.85 4.23
N GLY A 106 6.64 -21.68 4.03
CA GLY A 106 6.37 -20.68 5.10
C GLY A 106 7.59 -19.98 5.72
N ASP A 107 8.82 -20.41 5.43
CA ASP A 107 10.04 -19.78 5.96
C ASP A 107 10.45 -18.58 5.08
N THR A 108 10.05 -17.40 5.55
CA THR A 108 10.37 -16.14 4.87
C THR A 108 11.87 -15.82 4.88
N CYS A 109 12.65 -16.42 5.80
CA CYS A 109 14.11 -16.31 5.79
C CYS A 109 14.73 -17.09 4.63
N GLU A 110 14.22 -18.27 4.33
CA GLU A 110 14.67 -19.04 3.19
C GLU A 110 14.35 -18.31 1.87
N TRP A 111 13.19 -17.70 1.78
CA TRP A 111 12.82 -16.87 0.60
C TRP A 111 13.73 -15.64 0.44
N LEU A 112 14.02 -14.93 1.54
CA LEU A 112 14.96 -13.81 1.54
C LEU A 112 16.33 -14.21 0.99
N LEU A 113 16.84 -15.37 1.45
CA LEU A 113 18.19 -15.82 1.14
C LEU A 113 18.30 -16.51 -0.23
N SER A 114 17.22 -17.10 -0.74
CA SER A 114 17.27 -17.95 -1.95
C SER A 114 16.80 -17.27 -3.22
N SER A 115 15.87 -16.30 -3.13
CA SER A 115 15.17 -15.81 -4.33
C SER A 115 14.75 -14.34 -4.23
N GLY A 116 14.60 -13.74 -5.40
CA GLY A 116 14.14 -12.37 -5.52
C GLY A 116 14.14 -11.91 -6.98
N ARG A 117 13.78 -10.65 -7.18
CA ARG A 117 13.80 -9.99 -8.50
C ARG A 117 14.07 -8.50 -8.33
N TYR A 118 14.57 -7.85 -9.35
CA TYR A 118 14.59 -6.39 -9.36
C TYR A 118 13.21 -5.81 -9.71
N LEU A 119 12.79 -4.82 -8.94
CA LEU A 119 11.69 -3.91 -9.29
C LEU A 119 12.31 -2.67 -9.95
N GLY A 120 12.18 -2.56 -11.28
CA GLY A 120 13.01 -1.65 -12.05
C GLY A 120 14.48 -2.07 -11.97
N GLU A 121 15.40 -1.11 -12.02
CA GLU A 121 16.83 -1.38 -12.06
C GLU A 121 17.52 -1.34 -10.68
N THR A 122 16.82 -0.90 -9.64
CA THR A 122 17.47 -0.49 -8.38
C THR A 122 16.97 -1.16 -7.11
N VAL A 123 15.74 -1.69 -7.10
CA VAL A 123 15.12 -2.21 -5.88
C VAL A 123 15.03 -3.72 -5.93
N TRP A 124 15.80 -4.39 -5.09
CA TRP A 124 15.69 -5.85 -4.93
C TRP A 124 14.49 -6.22 -4.08
N GLN A 125 13.64 -7.12 -4.59
CA GLN A 125 12.45 -7.64 -3.93
C GLN A 125 12.58 -9.14 -3.72
N PRO A 126 12.73 -9.62 -2.47
CA PRO A 126 12.63 -11.03 -2.14
C PRO A 126 11.23 -11.58 -2.42
N TYR A 127 11.13 -12.88 -2.64
CA TYR A 127 9.84 -13.51 -2.88
C TYR A 127 8.97 -13.48 -1.61
N GLY A 128 7.80 -12.85 -1.72
CA GLY A 128 6.71 -12.95 -0.72
C GLY A 128 6.94 -12.29 0.64
N CYS A 129 8.01 -11.53 0.83
CA CYS A 129 8.26 -10.79 2.06
C CYS A 129 9.00 -9.47 1.77
N MET A 130 8.90 -8.50 2.68
CA MET A 130 9.54 -7.19 2.49
C MET A 130 10.95 -7.17 3.08
N MET A 131 11.88 -6.58 2.34
CA MET A 131 13.24 -6.30 2.82
C MET A 131 13.29 -4.90 3.43
N HIS A 132 13.76 -4.79 4.67
CA HIS A 132 13.97 -3.50 5.32
C HIS A 132 15.30 -2.90 4.88
N LYS A 133 15.30 -1.61 4.58
CA LYS A 133 16.52 -0.86 4.28
C LYS A 133 17.09 -0.30 5.58
N TYR A 134 18.06 -1.00 6.15
CA TYR A 134 18.69 -0.62 7.41
C TYR A 134 19.48 0.68 7.30
N LYS A 135 19.31 1.53 8.31
CA LYS A 135 20.15 2.70 8.56
C LYS A 135 21.32 2.31 9.48
N ASN A 136 22.35 3.13 9.51
CA ASN A 136 23.52 2.91 10.37
C ASN A 136 23.15 2.79 11.86
N THR A 137 22.28 3.64 12.37
CA THR A 137 21.80 3.57 13.77
C THR A 137 21.08 2.27 14.09
N GLU A 138 20.20 1.81 13.21
CA GLU A 138 19.46 0.55 13.37
C GLU A 138 20.39 -0.67 13.28
N ALA A 139 21.34 -0.65 12.32
CA ALA A 139 22.34 -1.70 12.17
C ALA A 139 23.23 -1.80 13.41
N LYS A 140 23.70 -0.67 13.96
CA LYS A 140 24.46 -0.62 15.22
C LYS A 140 23.65 -1.17 16.39
N THR A 141 22.38 -0.78 16.53
CA THR A 141 21.51 -1.29 17.60
C THR A 141 21.30 -2.81 17.51
N CYS A 142 21.13 -3.33 16.29
CA CYS A 142 20.96 -4.77 16.07
C CYS A 142 22.20 -5.58 16.41
N LEU A 143 23.37 -5.07 16.02
CA LEU A 143 24.64 -5.77 16.11
C LEU A 143 25.41 -5.47 17.42
N ALA A 144 24.84 -4.64 18.30
CA ALA A 144 25.43 -4.33 19.59
C ALA A 144 25.76 -5.63 20.34
N GLU A 145 26.99 -5.69 20.88
CA GLU A 145 27.54 -6.84 21.61
C GLU A 145 27.65 -8.14 20.79
N LYS A 146 27.45 -8.10 19.46
CA LYS A 146 27.59 -9.26 18.59
C LYS A 146 28.90 -9.25 17.83
N ARG A 147 29.44 -10.44 17.63
CA ARG A 147 30.60 -10.68 16.77
C ARG A 147 30.16 -11.34 15.48
N VAL A 148 30.49 -10.71 14.33
CA VAL A 148 30.19 -11.23 12.99
C VAL A 148 31.49 -11.58 12.28
N ALA A 149 31.62 -12.77 11.75
CA ALA A 149 32.83 -13.21 11.04
C ALA A 149 32.51 -13.51 9.57
N PHE A 150 33.22 -12.83 8.67
CA PHE A 150 33.25 -13.12 7.25
C PHE A 150 34.50 -13.98 6.93
N VAL A 151 34.31 -15.12 6.30
CA VAL A 151 35.40 -16.09 6.05
C VAL A 151 35.41 -16.46 4.57
N GLY A 152 36.51 -16.22 3.90
CA GLY A 152 36.60 -16.55 2.46
C GLY A 152 37.65 -15.79 1.67
N ASP A 153 37.38 -15.68 0.39
CA ASP A 153 38.24 -15.06 -0.60
C ASP A 153 37.94 -13.57 -0.85
N SER A 154 38.43 -13.02 -1.95
CA SER A 154 38.20 -11.61 -2.31
C SER A 154 36.75 -11.25 -2.54
N ARG A 155 35.88 -12.18 -2.94
CA ARG A 155 34.44 -11.95 -3.11
C ARG A 155 33.77 -11.74 -1.75
N ILE A 156 34.11 -12.57 -0.76
CA ILE A 156 33.62 -12.43 0.61
C ILE A 156 34.18 -11.16 1.26
N ARG A 157 35.45 -10.80 0.97
CA ARG A 157 36.00 -9.53 1.45
C ARG A 157 35.24 -8.32 0.91
N GLN A 158 34.84 -8.33 -0.36
CA GLN A 158 34.04 -7.24 -0.92
C GLN A 158 32.63 -7.18 -0.29
N LEU A 159 32.03 -8.33 -0.03
CA LEU A 159 30.76 -8.41 0.70
C LEU A 159 30.89 -7.86 2.14
N PHE A 160 31.99 -8.18 2.82
CA PHE A 160 32.34 -7.60 4.12
C PHE A 160 32.38 -6.07 4.05
N TYR A 161 33.07 -5.47 3.07
CA TYR A 161 33.12 -4.02 2.94
C TYR A 161 31.71 -3.41 2.72
N SER A 162 30.88 -4.01 1.87
CA SER A 162 29.50 -3.55 1.68
C SER A 162 28.67 -3.71 2.97
N TYR A 163 28.92 -4.73 3.77
CA TYR A 163 28.22 -4.93 5.05
C TYR A 163 28.61 -3.89 6.10
N ILE A 164 29.90 -3.60 6.27
CA ILE A 164 30.36 -2.58 7.23
C ILE A 164 29.96 -1.16 6.80
N GLN A 165 29.81 -0.88 5.50
CA GLN A 165 29.28 0.40 5.01
C GLN A 165 27.83 0.67 5.42
N ILE A 166 27.03 -0.37 5.70
CA ILE A 166 25.70 -0.18 6.29
C ILE A 166 25.82 0.29 7.74
N ILE A 167 26.84 -0.18 8.47
CA ILE A 167 27.09 0.15 9.88
C ILE A 167 27.73 1.53 9.98
N ASP A 168 28.75 1.77 9.16
CA ASP A 168 29.48 3.05 9.08
C ASP A 168 29.72 3.45 7.61
N PRO A 169 28.94 4.38 7.05
CA PRO A 169 29.08 4.84 5.68
C PRO A 169 30.41 5.51 5.32
N ALA A 170 31.20 5.89 6.32
CA ALA A 170 32.51 6.49 6.10
C ALA A 170 33.61 5.44 5.79
N GLN A 171 33.35 4.19 6.11
CA GLN A 171 34.32 3.11 5.86
C GLN A 171 34.53 2.85 4.38
N ARG A 172 35.78 2.77 3.97
CA ARG A 172 36.21 2.44 2.61
C ARG A 172 37.13 1.24 2.60
N ALA A 173 37.19 0.57 1.45
CA ALA A 173 38.16 -0.49 1.26
C ALA A 173 39.58 0.07 1.36
N ASP A 174 40.39 -0.49 2.25
CA ASP A 174 41.75 -0.04 2.55
C ASP A 174 42.84 -0.60 1.60
N GLY A 175 42.44 -1.32 0.57
CA GLY A 175 43.30 -1.90 -0.43
C GLY A 175 44.10 -3.13 0.01
N ARG A 176 44.03 -3.55 1.29
CA ARG A 176 44.69 -4.75 1.78
C ARG A 176 44.21 -6.01 1.03
N LYS A 177 45.18 -6.83 0.61
CA LYS A 177 44.88 -8.05 -0.15
C LYS A 177 45.40 -9.26 0.64
N HIS A 178 44.59 -10.33 0.69
CA HIS A 178 45.00 -11.61 1.28
C HIS A 178 45.35 -11.58 2.78
N GLU A 179 44.77 -10.61 3.51
CA GLU A 179 44.97 -10.43 4.95
C GLU A 179 43.65 -10.44 5.71
N ASN A 180 43.74 -10.71 7.01
CA ASN A 180 42.60 -10.56 7.92
C ASN A 180 42.33 -9.08 8.20
N ILE A 181 41.07 -8.68 8.28
CA ILE A 181 40.64 -7.31 8.53
C ILE A 181 39.71 -7.32 9.74
N LEU A 182 39.98 -6.43 10.69
CA LEU A 182 39.13 -6.25 11.88
C LEU A 182 38.44 -4.89 11.78
N PHE A 183 37.14 -4.89 11.99
CA PHE A 183 36.33 -3.70 12.12
C PHE A 183 35.68 -3.67 13.51
N GLU A 184 36.01 -2.66 14.29
CA GLU A 184 35.45 -2.44 15.61
C GLU A 184 34.83 -1.06 15.70
N ASP A 185 33.53 -1.01 16.03
CA ASP A 185 32.84 0.22 16.42
C ASP A 185 32.67 0.23 17.95
N ARG A 186 33.56 0.93 18.64
CA ARG A 186 33.56 1.03 20.11
C ARG A 186 32.32 1.75 20.63
N SER A 187 31.72 2.66 19.85
CA SER A 187 30.56 3.42 20.29
C SER A 187 29.31 2.57 20.45
N ALA A 188 29.22 1.49 19.69
CA ALA A 188 28.10 0.55 19.69
C ALA A 188 28.50 -0.88 20.08
N SER A 189 29.74 -1.13 20.47
CA SER A 189 30.27 -2.47 20.78
C SER A 189 30.02 -3.49 19.66
N VAL A 190 30.23 -3.09 18.40
CA VAL A 190 30.04 -3.92 17.22
C VAL A 190 31.37 -4.42 16.71
N ASN A 191 31.54 -5.74 16.57
CA ASN A 191 32.74 -6.37 16.04
C ASN A 191 32.42 -7.14 14.77
N VAL A 192 33.09 -6.78 13.65
CA VAL A 192 32.94 -7.48 12.37
C VAL A 192 34.34 -7.83 11.84
N ASP A 193 34.63 -9.11 11.72
CA ASP A 193 35.93 -9.61 11.33
C ASP A 193 35.85 -10.19 9.91
N PHE A 194 36.83 -9.90 9.06
CA PHE A 194 37.07 -10.64 7.84
C PHE A 194 38.33 -11.49 7.99
N LEU A 195 38.20 -12.79 7.73
CA LEU A 195 39.26 -13.76 7.81
C LEU A 195 39.56 -14.35 6.43
N TRP A 196 40.80 -14.22 6.00
CA TRP A 196 41.23 -14.69 4.66
C TRP A 196 41.41 -16.22 4.64
N TYR A 197 40.48 -16.89 4.00
CA TYR A 197 40.55 -18.33 3.70
C TYR A 197 40.14 -18.53 2.24
N ALA A 198 41.11 -18.57 1.32
CA ALA A 198 40.85 -18.64 -0.10
C ALA A 198 40.25 -19.98 -0.54
N GLU A 199 40.56 -21.05 0.21
CA GLU A 199 40.12 -22.41 -0.06
C GLU A 199 39.55 -23.08 1.19
N VAL A 200 38.72 -24.11 0.96
CA VAL A 200 38.24 -25.02 2.02
C VAL A 200 39.33 -26.03 2.28
N ASN A 201 40.05 -25.91 3.39
CA ASN A 201 41.19 -26.72 3.75
C ASN A 201 41.25 -27.05 5.26
N ASN A 202 42.27 -27.76 5.71
CA ASN A 202 42.46 -28.12 7.12
C ASN A 202 42.64 -26.89 8.02
N SER A 203 43.29 -25.83 7.57
CA SER A 203 43.44 -24.61 8.35
C SER A 203 42.09 -23.96 8.67
N LEU A 204 41.15 -23.94 7.70
CA LEU A 204 39.78 -23.51 7.93
C LEU A 204 39.07 -24.42 8.95
N LYS A 205 39.22 -25.75 8.82
CA LYS A 205 38.68 -26.73 9.77
C LYS A 205 39.15 -26.47 11.19
N GLU A 206 40.45 -26.27 11.39
CA GLU A 206 41.03 -25.96 12.71
C GLU A 206 40.47 -24.65 13.28
N ARG A 207 40.28 -23.63 12.47
CA ARG A 207 39.65 -22.36 12.91
C ARG A 207 38.22 -22.57 13.38
N LEU A 208 37.38 -23.32 12.64
CA LEU A 208 36.02 -23.63 13.05
C LEU A 208 35.95 -24.42 14.36
N ILE A 209 36.89 -25.35 14.54
CA ILE A 209 37.03 -26.12 15.78
C ILE A 209 37.49 -25.23 16.94
N SER A 210 38.41 -24.28 16.71
CA SER A 210 38.89 -23.35 17.75
C SER A 210 37.74 -22.46 18.27
N TRP A 211 36.88 -21.97 17.41
CA TRP A 211 35.71 -21.20 17.80
C TRP A 211 34.72 -21.98 18.68
N ARG A 212 34.64 -23.28 18.48
CA ARG A 212 33.82 -24.12 19.33
C ARG A 212 34.46 -24.36 20.71
N LYS A 213 35.78 -24.51 20.77
CA LYS A 213 36.51 -24.79 22.01
C LYS A 213 36.57 -23.58 22.95
N ASP A 214 36.62 -22.39 22.39
CA ASP A 214 36.76 -21.15 23.14
C ASP A 214 35.58 -20.19 22.85
N PRO A 215 34.59 -20.09 23.77
CA PRO A 215 33.45 -19.20 23.63
C PRO A 215 33.82 -17.71 23.55
N SER A 216 35.00 -17.30 24.05
CA SER A 216 35.42 -15.91 24.08
C SER A 216 35.74 -15.36 22.67
N ILE A 217 36.15 -16.25 21.76
CA ILE A 217 36.48 -15.91 20.37
C ILE A 217 35.41 -16.35 19.36
N LYS A 218 34.37 -17.04 19.83
CA LYS A 218 33.28 -17.54 18.99
C LYS A 218 32.45 -16.39 18.42
N PRO A 219 32.24 -16.31 17.07
CA PRO A 219 31.32 -15.37 16.50
C PRO A 219 29.86 -15.83 16.64
N ASP A 220 28.94 -14.86 16.79
CA ASP A 220 27.49 -15.08 16.80
C ASP A 220 26.94 -15.36 15.40
N VAL A 221 27.58 -14.75 14.38
CA VAL A 221 27.20 -14.87 12.99
C VAL A 221 28.43 -15.19 12.15
N VAL A 222 28.36 -16.26 11.36
CA VAL A 222 29.44 -16.66 10.43
C VAL A 222 28.93 -16.61 9.00
N ILE A 223 29.57 -15.82 8.16
CA ILE A 223 29.32 -15.73 6.72
C ILE A 223 30.54 -16.32 6.00
N ILE A 224 30.36 -17.42 5.31
CA ILE A 224 31.47 -18.18 4.73
C ILE A 224 31.22 -18.52 3.26
N GLY A 225 32.28 -18.44 2.43
CA GLY A 225 32.23 -18.86 1.02
C GLY A 225 33.62 -18.93 0.39
N ALA A 226 33.92 -20.02 -0.24
CA ALA A 226 35.19 -20.22 -0.97
C ALA A 226 35.02 -21.29 -2.05
N ALA A 227 35.44 -21.00 -3.28
CA ALA A 227 35.54 -21.93 -4.38
C ALA A 227 36.37 -21.38 -5.56
N THR A 228 36.31 -20.06 -5.81
CA THR A 228 36.97 -19.47 -6.97
C THR A 228 38.47 -19.70 -6.99
N TRP A 229 39.11 -19.72 -5.84
CA TRP A 229 40.55 -20.01 -5.74
C TRP A 229 40.84 -21.48 -5.99
N SER A 230 40.03 -22.43 -5.53
CA SER A 230 40.20 -23.84 -5.85
C SER A 230 40.10 -24.12 -7.35
N ILE A 231 39.11 -23.46 -8.03
CA ILE A 231 39.00 -23.54 -9.51
C ILE A 231 40.23 -22.93 -10.16
N LYS A 232 40.68 -21.76 -9.73
CA LYS A 232 41.83 -21.05 -10.29
C LYS A 232 43.15 -21.85 -10.17
N LEU A 233 43.40 -22.41 -8.99
CA LEU A 233 44.68 -23.08 -8.68
C LEU A 233 44.79 -24.47 -9.33
N HIS A 234 43.61 -25.17 -9.43
CA HIS A 234 43.58 -26.56 -9.91
C HIS A 234 42.90 -26.74 -11.26
N GLY A 235 42.68 -25.62 -12.00
CA GLY A 235 42.17 -25.63 -13.38
C GLY A 235 40.77 -26.20 -13.55
N GLY A 236 39.98 -26.32 -12.44
CA GLY A 236 38.62 -26.87 -12.49
C GLY A 236 38.55 -28.36 -12.80
N SER A 237 39.62 -29.12 -12.50
CA SER A 237 39.66 -30.57 -12.77
C SER A 237 38.67 -31.37 -11.93
N SER A 238 38.32 -32.60 -12.38
CA SER A 238 37.43 -33.50 -11.65
C SER A 238 37.98 -33.89 -10.28
N GLU A 239 39.31 -34.05 -10.18
CA GLU A 239 40.04 -34.36 -8.97
C GLU A 239 39.96 -33.21 -7.95
N ALA A 240 40.11 -31.97 -8.44
CA ALA A 240 39.95 -30.77 -7.62
C ALA A 240 38.54 -30.66 -7.03
N LEU A 241 37.50 -30.96 -7.83
CA LEU A 241 36.12 -30.98 -7.39
C LEU A 241 35.88 -32.07 -6.35
N GLN A 242 36.46 -33.28 -6.48
CA GLN A 242 36.40 -34.36 -5.50
C GLN A 242 37.12 -33.98 -4.19
N GLN A 243 38.30 -33.37 -4.31
CA GLN A 243 39.05 -32.88 -3.13
C GLN A 243 38.28 -31.78 -2.41
N TYR A 244 37.68 -30.86 -3.15
CA TYR A 244 36.79 -29.82 -2.55
C TYR A 244 35.60 -30.43 -1.81
N ARG A 245 34.95 -31.46 -2.36
CA ARG A 245 33.87 -32.22 -1.71
C ARG A 245 34.36 -32.89 -0.42
N ALA A 246 35.53 -33.55 -0.44
CA ALA A 246 36.11 -34.18 0.74
C ALA A 246 36.41 -33.16 1.85
N ASN A 247 37.01 -32.02 1.48
CA ASN A 247 37.32 -30.95 2.44
C ASN A 247 36.02 -30.34 3.00
N LEU A 248 35.00 -30.15 2.18
CA LEU A 248 33.70 -29.63 2.61
C LEU A 248 32.99 -30.59 3.56
N THR A 249 33.08 -31.93 3.30
CA THR A 249 32.57 -32.96 4.21
C THR A 249 33.30 -32.91 5.55
N ALA A 250 34.60 -32.65 5.56
CA ALA A 250 35.39 -32.58 6.78
C ALA A 250 35.05 -31.36 7.67
N ILE A 251 34.50 -30.27 7.10
CA ILE A 251 34.04 -29.07 7.83
C ILE A 251 32.54 -29.05 8.12
N SER A 252 31.75 -29.96 7.55
CA SER A 252 30.28 -29.94 7.70
C SER A 252 29.84 -30.06 9.17
N LEU A 253 30.40 -31.01 9.92
CA LEU A 253 30.08 -31.18 11.33
C LEU A 253 30.49 -29.98 12.21
N PRO A 254 31.68 -29.40 12.10
CA PRO A 254 32.01 -28.13 12.76
C PRO A 254 31.07 -26.98 12.44
N LEU A 255 30.62 -26.84 11.18
CA LEU A 255 29.67 -25.80 10.80
C LEU A 255 28.29 -26.03 11.40
N GLU A 256 27.79 -27.28 11.38
CA GLU A 256 26.50 -27.63 12.02
C GLU A 256 26.53 -27.32 13.51
N GLN A 257 27.62 -27.65 14.16
CA GLN A 257 27.81 -27.40 15.59
C GLN A 257 27.88 -25.89 15.92
N LEU A 258 28.47 -25.08 15.07
CA LEU A 258 28.44 -23.62 15.22
C LEU A 258 27.02 -23.08 14.99
N ALA A 259 26.23 -23.71 14.13
CA ALA A 259 24.85 -23.32 13.84
C ALA A 259 23.85 -23.71 14.93
N GLU A 260 24.24 -24.51 15.93
CA GLU A 260 23.41 -24.85 17.12
C GLU A 260 23.18 -23.64 18.02
N ASP A 261 24.23 -22.85 18.24
CA ASP A 261 24.22 -21.69 19.15
C ASP A 261 24.34 -20.33 18.44
N GLY A 262 24.68 -20.34 17.14
CA GLY A 262 24.88 -19.13 16.31
C GLY A 262 24.16 -19.22 14.97
N GLU A 263 24.44 -18.27 14.11
CA GLU A 263 23.91 -18.23 12.74
C GLU A 263 25.05 -18.45 11.73
N VAL A 264 24.90 -19.46 10.86
CA VAL A 264 25.88 -19.77 9.83
C VAL A 264 25.26 -19.63 8.45
N TYR A 265 25.85 -18.78 7.62
CA TYR A 265 25.45 -18.51 6.25
C TYR A 265 26.54 -18.93 5.28
N TRP A 266 26.23 -19.82 4.35
CA TRP A 266 27.11 -20.17 3.26
C TRP A 266 26.74 -19.37 2.02
N VAL A 267 27.67 -18.56 1.50
CA VAL A 267 27.50 -17.76 0.30
C VAL A 267 27.76 -18.66 -0.92
N LEU A 268 26.73 -18.89 -1.72
CA LEU A 268 26.89 -19.60 -3.00
C LEU A 268 27.69 -18.75 -3.96
N GLN A 269 28.43 -19.39 -4.86
CA GLN A 269 29.25 -18.69 -5.84
C GLN A 269 28.37 -17.96 -6.86
N ASP A 270 28.56 -16.66 -6.95
CA ASP A 270 27.88 -15.81 -7.92
C ASP A 270 28.41 -16.03 -9.33
N PRO A 271 27.68 -15.72 -10.41
CA PRO A 271 28.15 -15.83 -11.78
C PRO A 271 29.32 -14.87 -12.05
N VAL A 272 30.06 -15.16 -13.13
CA VAL A 272 31.14 -14.31 -13.66
C VAL A 272 30.77 -13.84 -15.06
N HIS A 273 31.34 -12.70 -15.45
CA HIS A 273 31.31 -12.24 -16.85
C HIS A 273 32.58 -12.81 -17.55
N GLU A 274 32.43 -13.96 -18.22
CA GLU A 274 33.55 -14.75 -18.74
C GLU A 274 34.42 -13.97 -19.72
N GLU A 275 33.80 -13.14 -20.58
CA GLU A 275 34.49 -12.29 -21.55
C GLU A 275 35.30 -11.18 -20.88
N GLY A 276 34.94 -10.74 -19.70
CA GLY A 276 35.62 -9.71 -18.91
C GLY A 276 36.75 -10.25 -18.01
N LEU A 277 36.94 -11.57 -17.96
CA LEU A 277 37.99 -12.19 -17.16
C LEU A 277 39.38 -12.03 -17.79
N SER A 278 40.38 -11.73 -16.98
CA SER A 278 41.79 -11.77 -17.39
C SER A 278 42.24 -13.18 -17.68
N ASP A 279 43.25 -13.36 -18.52
CA ASP A 279 43.73 -14.68 -18.99
C ASP A 279 44.06 -15.67 -17.89
N ASN A 280 44.60 -15.18 -16.77
CA ASN A 280 44.91 -16.01 -15.60
C ASN A 280 43.69 -16.40 -14.75
N ARG A 281 42.45 -16.06 -15.20
CA ARG A 281 41.18 -16.37 -14.56
C ARG A 281 40.17 -17.04 -15.50
N LYS A 282 40.51 -17.25 -16.77
CA LYS A 282 39.59 -17.83 -17.78
C LYS A 282 39.09 -19.24 -17.43
N MET A 283 39.83 -19.98 -16.57
CA MET A 283 39.36 -21.27 -16.05
C MET A 283 38.16 -21.16 -15.10
N ILE A 284 37.85 -19.97 -14.59
CA ILE A 284 36.69 -19.75 -13.73
C ILE A 284 35.48 -19.53 -14.62
N THR A 285 34.81 -20.58 -15.02
CA THR A 285 33.58 -20.52 -15.85
C THR A 285 32.31 -20.63 -14.99
N ASN A 286 31.21 -20.17 -15.52
CA ASN A 286 29.90 -20.29 -14.87
C ASN A 286 29.50 -21.76 -14.68
N GLU A 287 29.90 -22.64 -15.60
CA GLU A 287 29.67 -24.08 -15.47
C GLU A 287 30.42 -24.65 -14.27
N GLN A 288 31.71 -24.32 -14.11
CA GLN A 288 32.49 -24.74 -12.95
C GLN A 288 31.90 -24.24 -11.64
N LEU A 289 31.54 -22.97 -11.57
CA LEU A 289 30.90 -22.39 -10.39
C LEU A 289 29.62 -23.12 -10.01
N GLU A 290 28.82 -23.52 -11.02
CA GLU A 290 27.60 -24.29 -10.79
C GLU A 290 27.89 -25.70 -10.22
N LEU A 291 28.91 -26.38 -10.71
CA LEU A 291 29.33 -27.69 -10.20
C LEU A 291 29.75 -27.57 -8.72
N TYR A 292 30.55 -26.54 -8.37
CA TYR A 292 30.96 -26.32 -6.98
C TYR A 292 29.74 -25.96 -6.07
N ASN A 293 28.81 -25.15 -6.54
CA ASN A 293 27.57 -24.86 -5.83
C ASN A 293 26.73 -26.12 -5.59
N LYS A 294 26.63 -27.01 -6.59
CA LYS A 294 25.92 -28.30 -6.44
C LYS A 294 26.58 -29.19 -5.38
N VAL A 295 27.91 -29.20 -5.33
CA VAL A 295 28.66 -29.94 -4.30
C VAL A 295 28.36 -29.36 -2.92
N VAL A 296 28.37 -28.04 -2.75
CA VAL A 296 27.99 -27.35 -1.48
C VAL A 296 26.59 -27.75 -1.04
N LEU A 297 25.61 -27.59 -1.91
CA LEU A 297 24.22 -27.90 -1.61
C LEU A 297 24.02 -29.37 -1.28
N SER A 298 24.67 -30.29 -2.00
CA SER A 298 24.53 -31.72 -1.73
C SER A 298 25.23 -32.16 -0.44
N THR A 299 26.34 -31.52 -0.05
CA THR A 299 27.14 -31.90 1.14
C THR A 299 26.57 -31.26 2.41
N LEU A 300 26.27 -29.97 2.41
CA LEU A 300 25.82 -29.24 3.60
C LEU A 300 24.32 -29.32 3.85
N ASN A 301 23.51 -29.72 2.86
CA ASN A 301 22.06 -29.86 3.00
C ASN A 301 21.62 -31.31 3.29
N SER A 302 22.55 -32.29 3.25
CA SER A 302 22.24 -33.72 3.32
C SER A 302 21.81 -34.18 4.72
N ASN A 303 22.06 -33.43 5.77
CA ASN A 303 21.83 -33.84 7.13
C ASN A 303 20.57 -33.22 7.76
N LYS A 304 19.51 -34.02 7.76
CA LYS A 304 18.32 -33.93 8.65
C LYS A 304 17.30 -32.83 8.40
N LYS A 305 16.15 -33.25 7.88
CA LYS A 305 14.88 -32.49 7.83
C LYS A 305 14.36 -31.96 9.18
N ASN A 306 14.96 -32.35 10.33
CA ASN A 306 14.44 -32.08 11.68
C ASN A 306 15.41 -31.37 12.63
N SER A 307 16.55 -30.87 12.18
CA SER A 307 17.54 -30.20 13.07
C SER A 307 17.29 -28.68 13.09
N LYS A 308 17.18 -28.06 14.29
CA LYS A 308 17.18 -26.61 14.48
C LYS A 308 18.49 -25.94 14.05
N ALA A 309 19.58 -26.72 14.08
CA ALA A 309 20.92 -26.34 13.67
C ALA A 309 21.09 -26.55 12.18
N ARG A 310 20.90 -25.46 11.39
CA ARG A 310 20.99 -25.55 9.92
C ARG A 310 21.88 -24.43 9.37
N VAL A 311 22.86 -24.84 8.57
CA VAL A 311 23.59 -23.91 7.71
C VAL A 311 22.64 -23.36 6.66
N ARG A 312 22.55 -22.03 6.54
CA ARG A 312 21.69 -21.35 5.57
C ARG A 312 22.49 -20.95 4.34
N PHE A 313 21.86 -20.98 3.17
CA PHE A 313 22.53 -20.66 1.91
C PHE A 313 22.10 -19.28 1.42
N LEU A 314 23.09 -18.42 1.12
CA LEU A 314 22.85 -17.16 0.43
C LEU A 314 22.94 -17.38 -1.08
N GLY A 315 21.80 -17.51 -1.75
CA GLY A 315 21.67 -17.63 -3.21
C GLY A 315 21.03 -16.42 -3.87
N ALA A 316 20.43 -15.51 -3.09
CA ALA A 316 19.79 -14.29 -3.61
C ALA A 316 20.79 -13.36 -4.31
N SER A 317 22.03 -13.26 -3.82
CA SER A 317 23.11 -12.50 -4.46
C SER A 317 23.39 -13.00 -5.87
N ARG A 318 23.33 -14.31 -6.07
CA ARG A 318 23.54 -14.96 -7.36
C ARG A 318 22.46 -14.56 -8.38
N GLN A 319 21.18 -14.55 -7.97
CA GLN A 319 20.09 -14.10 -8.83
C GLN A 319 20.21 -12.61 -9.16
N ALA A 320 20.54 -11.78 -8.18
CA ALA A 320 20.78 -10.36 -8.40
C ALA A 320 21.96 -10.13 -9.35
N ALA A 321 23.00 -10.95 -9.26
CA ALA A 321 24.17 -10.88 -10.12
C ALA A 321 23.88 -11.24 -11.59
N MET A 322 22.95 -12.15 -11.87
CA MET A 322 22.60 -12.55 -13.25
C MET A 322 22.18 -11.35 -14.12
N GLU A 323 21.53 -10.35 -13.52
CA GLU A 323 21.09 -9.15 -14.25
C GLU A 323 22.16 -8.04 -14.32
N THR A 324 23.21 -8.14 -13.51
CA THR A 324 24.15 -7.02 -13.32
C THR A 324 25.62 -7.36 -13.57
N ILE A 325 25.97 -8.64 -13.70
CA ILE A 325 27.38 -9.09 -13.78
C ILE A 325 28.13 -8.52 -15.00
N THR A 326 27.43 -8.20 -16.07
CA THR A 326 28.01 -7.55 -17.25
C THR A 326 28.61 -6.18 -16.96
N GLN A 327 28.19 -5.54 -15.85
CA GLN A 327 28.71 -4.26 -15.35
C GLN A 327 29.98 -4.45 -14.49
N SER A 328 30.46 -5.67 -14.32
CA SER A 328 31.66 -5.97 -13.54
C SER A 328 32.93 -5.38 -14.21
N ALA A 329 33.75 -4.69 -13.43
CA ALA A 329 34.97 -4.07 -13.93
C ALA A 329 36.07 -5.08 -14.30
N ASP A 330 36.08 -6.28 -13.69
CA ASP A 330 37.13 -7.30 -13.88
C ASP A 330 36.56 -8.70 -14.23
N GLY A 331 35.28 -8.76 -14.54
CA GLY A 331 34.56 -9.98 -14.86
C GLY A 331 34.31 -10.93 -13.67
N LEU A 332 35.05 -10.78 -12.56
CA LEU A 332 35.01 -11.69 -11.42
C LEU A 332 34.19 -11.15 -10.24
N HIS A 333 34.39 -9.87 -9.89
CA HIS A 333 33.78 -9.25 -8.73
C HIS A 333 32.46 -8.57 -9.07
N LEU A 334 31.47 -8.71 -8.20
CA LEU A 334 30.15 -8.10 -8.39
C LEU A 334 30.22 -6.57 -8.41
N PRO A 335 29.35 -5.91 -9.18
CA PRO A 335 29.13 -4.46 -9.07
C PRO A 335 28.75 -4.05 -7.65
N GLU A 336 29.04 -2.81 -7.27
CA GLU A 336 28.75 -2.29 -5.94
C GLU A 336 27.27 -2.36 -5.60
N SER A 337 26.40 -2.05 -6.56
CA SER A 337 24.94 -2.13 -6.40
C SER A 337 24.49 -3.52 -5.96
N THR A 338 24.99 -4.58 -6.59
CA THR A 338 24.65 -5.97 -6.28
C THR A 338 25.24 -6.44 -4.95
N ARG A 339 26.49 -6.02 -4.65
CA ARG A 339 27.09 -6.30 -3.33
C ARG A 339 26.29 -5.66 -2.19
N ASN A 340 25.81 -4.44 -2.40
CA ASN A 340 24.96 -3.75 -1.42
C ASN A 340 23.63 -4.47 -1.23
N VAL A 341 23.04 -5.05 -2.28
CA VAL A 341 21.87 -5.94 -2.16
C VAL A 341 22.21 -7.16 -1.32
N ALA A 342 23.29 -7.87 -1.62
CA ALA A 342 23.70 -9.06 -0.84
C ALA A 342 23.97 -8.74 0.63
N ALA A 343 24.65 -7.63 0.92
CA ALA A 343 24.89 -7.16 2.28
C ALA A 343 23.60 -6.81 3.01
N MET A 344 22.64 -6.16 2.33
CA MET A 344 21.34 -5.81 2.90
C MET A 344 20.47 -7.05 3.14
N VAL A 345 20.53 -8.06 2.27
CA VAL A 345 19.88 -9.37 2.48
C VAL A 345 20.41 -10.05 3.77
N LEU A 346 21.73 -10.08 3.96
CA LEU A 346 22.34 -10.62 5.19
C LEU A 346 21.95 -9.81 6.42
N MET A 347 21.95 -8.47 6.32
CA MET A 347 21.52 -7.59 7.42
C MET A 347 20.05 -7.89 7.81
N ASN A 348 19.16 -8.07 6.84
CA ASN A 348 17.78 -8.46 7.09
C ASN A 348 17.67 -9.84 7.72
N ALA A 349 18.46 -10.82 7.26
CA ALA A 349 18.43 -12.17 7.81
C ALA A 349 18.83 -12.21 9.30
N VAL A 350 19.78 -11.38 9.69
CA VAL A 350 20.27 -11.27 11.08
C VAL A 350 19.39 -10.37 11.93
N CYS A 351 19.03 -9.18 11.43
CA CYS A 351 18.46 -8.12 12.26
C CYS A 351 16.93 -8.12 12.35
N ASN A 352 16.22 -8.63 11.34
CA ASN A 352 14.75 -8.60 11.37
C ASN A 352 14.14 -9.41 12.53
N LYS A 353 14.84 -10.43 12.99
CA LYS A 353 14.45 -11.25 14.16
C LYS A 353 14.50 -10.45 15.47
N VAL A 354 15.44 -9.51 15.55
CA VAL A 354 15.71 -8.70 16.75
C VAL A 354 14.87 -7.41 16.75
N LEU A 355 14.99 -6.62 15.70
CA LEU A 355 14.40 -5.27 15.65
C LEU A 355 12.94 -5.22 15.18
N ARG A 356 12.48 -6.23 14.43
CA ARG A 356 11.12 -6.31 13.88
C ARG A 356 10.68 -5.00 13.21
N PRO A 357 11.39 -4.53 12.19
CA PRO A 357 11.29 -3.15 11.72
C PRO A 357 9.93 -2.82 11.09
N ILE A 358 9.36 -3.74 10.30
CA ILE A 358 8.10 -3.54 9.56
C ILE A 358 7.32 -4.86 9.54
N ASP A 359 5.99 -4.80 9.67
CA ASP A 359 5.15 -5.99 9.53
C ASP A 359 5.26 -6.57 8.11
N GLY A 360 5.47 -7.89 8.04
CA GLY A 360 5.70 -8.61 6.78
C GLY A 360 7.14 -8.55 6.28
N SER A 361 8.08 -8.05 7.10
CA SER A 361 9.51 -8.20 6.83
C SER A 361 9.90 -9.68 6.85
N CYS A 362 10.85 -10.03 5.98
CA CYS A 362 11.41 -11.37 5.94
C CYS A 362 12.03 -11.75 7.30
N CYS A 363 12.10 -13.03 7.62
CA CYS A 363 12.69 -13.54 8.87
C CYS A 363 12.01 -13.07 10.16
N GLN A 364 10.83 -12.51 10.11
CA GLN A 364 10.12 -12.05 11.28
C GLN A 364 9.13 -13.11 11.78
N ALA A 365 9.19 -13.45 13.05
CA ALA A 365 8.17 -14.30 13.66
C ALA A 365 6.85 -13.53 13.80
N LEU A 366 5.73 -14.21 13.56
CA LEU A 366 4.40 -13.64 13.79
C LEU A 366 4.27 -13.22 15.26
N PRO A 367 3.79 -12.00 15.54
CA PRO A 367 3.57 -11.54 16.91
C PRO A 367 2.48 -12.38 17.58
N ALA A 368 2.72 -12.78 18.85
CA ALA A 368 1.70 -13.47 19.62
C ALA A 368 0.49 -12.55 19.83
N PRO A 369 -0.76 -13.06 19.73
CA PRO A 369 -1.96 -12.26 19.94
C PRO A 369 -1.97 -11.63 21.34
N SER A 370 -2.20 -10.31 21.42
CA SER A 370 -2.31 -9.58 22.68
C SER A 370 -3.57 -9.98 23.45
N LEU A 371 -3.61 -9.70 24.77
CA LEU A 371 -4.81 -9.94 25.59
C LEU A 371 -6.03 -9.21 25.03
N LEU A 372 -5.81 -7.98 24.55
CA LEU A 372 -6.87 -7.15 23.99
C LEU A 372 -7.45 -7.73 22.69
N GLN A 373 -6.59 -8.28 21.84
CA GLN A 373 -7.02 -9.00 20.64
C GLN A 373 -7.85 -10.24 20.99
N LYS A 374 -7.42 -11.01 21.98
CA LYS A 374 -8.15 -12.20 22.45
C LYS A 374 -9.52 -11.82 23.00
N LEU A 375 -9.62 -10.77 23.84
CA LEU A 375 -10.90 -10.27 24.36
C LEU A 375 -11.82 -9.80 23.23
N THR A 376 -11.29 -9.07 22.25
CA THR A 376 -12.06 -8.60 21.09
C THR A 376 -12.57 -9.79 20.25
N ALA A 377 -11.75 -10.81 20.03
CA ALA A 377 -12.18 -12.03 19.38
C ALA A 377 -13.30 -12.75 20.16
N CYS A 378 -13.21 -12.83 21.49
CA CYS A 378 -14.27 -13.39 22.34
C CYS A 378 -15.58 -12.62 22.20
N VAL A 379 -15.55 -11.28 22.12
CA VAL A 379 -16.76 -10.46 21.90
C VAL A 379 -17.42 -10.78 20.56
N PHE A 380 -16.64 -10.89 19.50
CA PHE A 380 -17.18 -11.24 18.18
C PHE A 380 -17.71 -12.68 18.12
N LEU A 381 -17.00 -13.65 18.70
CA LEU A 381 -17.44 -15.03 18.78
C LEU A 381 -18.71 -15.17 19.63
N GLY A 382 -18.78 -14.49 20.78
CA GLY A 382 -19.98 -14.43 21.63
C GLY A 382 -21.16 -13.81 20.89
N SER A 383 -20.94 -12.74 20.14
CA SER A 383 -21.98 -12.08 19.33
C SER A 383 -22.48 -13.01 18.21
N ALA A 384 -21.57 -13.78 17.57
CA ALA A 384 -21.92 -14.75 16.56
C ALA A 384 -22.77 -15.92 17.16
N LEU A 385 -22.37 -16.41 18.33
CA LEU A 385 -23.12 -17.45 19.06
C LEU A 385 -24.53 -16.97 19.40
N VAL A 386 -24.64 -15.77 19.99
CA VAL A 386 -25.96 -15.18 20.30
C VAL A 386 -26.81 -15.03 19.04
N PHE A 387 -26.22 -14.54 17.94
CA PHE A 387 -26.94 -14.45 16.66
C PHE A 387 -27.44 -15.80 16.16
N LEU A 388 -26.63 -16.86 16.24
CA LEU A 388 -27.00 -18.20 15.81
C LEU A 388 -28.15 -18.76 16.68
N VAL A 389 -28.08 -18.57 18.00
CA VAL A 389 -29.14 -18.98 18.94
C VAL A 389 -30.46 -18.25 18.63
N LEU A 390 -30.42 -16.91 18.47
CA LEU A 390 -31.58 -16.12 18.11
C LEU A 390 -32.16 -16.49 16.72
N HIS A 391 -31.27 -16.88 15.79
CA HIS A 391 -31.70 -17.34 14.47
C HIS A 391 -32.41 -18.68 14.53
N ALA A 392 -31.83 -19.64 15.27
CA ALA A 392 -32.44 -20.97 15.46
C ALA A 392 -33.80 -20.90 16.18
N LEU A 393 -33.91 -20.08 17.25
CA LEU A 393 -35.15 -19.85 17.96
C LEU A 393 -36.21 -19.21 17.07
N GLY A 394 -35.82 -18.26 16.21
CA GLY A 394 -36.75 -17.66 15.22
C GLY A 394 -37.22 -18.63 14.15
N HIS A 395 -36.33 -19.53 13.70
CA HIS A 395 -36.64 -20.52 12.68
C HIS A 395 -37.61 -21.60 13.20
N ASN A 396 -37.35 -22.12 14.41
CA ASN A 396 -38.21 -23.11 15.05
C ASN A 396 -39.64 -22.59 15.29
N ARG A 397 -39.84 -21.29 15.53
CA ARG A 397 -41.16 -20.68 15.62
C ARG A 397 -41.88 -20.55 14.29
N SER A 398 -41.16 -20.21 13.20
CA SER A 398 -41.75 -20.14 11.88
C SER A 398 -42.21 -21.49 11.36
N TRP A 399 -41.63 -22.59 11.86
CA TRP A 399 -42.08 -23.93 11.50
C TRP A 399 -43.30 -24.38 12.31
N LYS A 400 -43.44 -23.92 13.56
CA LYS A 400 -44.62 -24.22 14.41
C LYS A 400 -45.88 -23.41 14.06
N SER A 401 -45.74 -22.30 13.29
CA SER A 401 -46.83 -21.44 12.82
C SER A 401 -47.22 -21.71 11.36
N ARG A 402 -47.22 -22.96 10.88
CA ARG A 402 -47.95 -23.32 9.65
C ARG A 402 -49.43 -23.17 9.92
N PRO A 403 -50.21 -22.51 9.05
CA PRO A 403 -51.63 -22.37 9.24
C PRO A 403 -52.29 -23.71 9.19
N THR A 404 -52.89 -24.17 10.28
CA THR A 404 -53.98 -25.14 10.31
C THR A 404 -55.22 -24.47 9.75
N PRO A 405 -56.14 -25.22 9.08
CA PRO A 405 -57.32 -24.65 8.48
C PRO A 405 -58.20 -23.93 9.54
N PRO A 406 -59.04 -22.96 9.14
CA PRO A 406 -59.80 -22.15 10.05
C PRO A 406 -60.95 -22.91 10.61
N ASP A 407 -60.92 -23.35 11.88
CA ASP A 407 -62.06 -23.65 12.67
C ASP A 407 -61.78 -23.39 14.15
N VAL A 408 -62.70 -22.67 14.75
CA VAL A 408 -62.94 -22.47 16.18
C VAL A 408 -62.24 -21.30 16.87
N GLU A 409 -63.01 -20.29 17.09
CA GLU A 409 -62.84 -19.24 18.11
C GLU A 409 -62.42 -19.81 19.49
N SER A 410 -61.29 -19.38 20.00
CA SER A 410 -61.11 -19.30 21.45
C SER A 410 -59.81 -18.51 21.81
N GLY A 411 -60.01 -17.47 22.59
CA GLY A 411 -59.05 -16.98 23.61
C GLY A 411 -57.79 -16.24 23.11
N GLU A 412 -57.73 -14.96 23.38
CA GLU A 412 -56.52 -14.14 23.33
C GLU A 412 -55.41 -14.76 24.19
N GLU A 413 -54.50 -15.53 23.56
CA GLU A 413 -53.21 -15.87 24.17
C GLU A 413 -52.31 -14.63 24.18
N LYS A 414 -52.14 -14.01 25.32
CA LYS A 414 -51.11 -13.00 25.61
C LYS A 414 -49.75 -13.57 25.21
N LYS A 415 -49.20 -13.12 24.06
CA LYS A 415 -47.84 -13.42 23.64
C LYS A 415 -46.88 -13.02 24.76
N PRO A 416 -45.98 -13.90 25.22
CA PRO A 416 -45.04 -13.55 26.30
C PRO A 416 -44.15 -12.40 25.80
N ALA A 417 -44.29 -11.24 26.43
CA ALA A 417 -43.59 -9.98 26.08
C ALA A 417 -42.06 -10.10 26.00
N THR A 418 -41.49 -11.00 26.76
CA THR A 418 -40.06 -11.29 26.81
C THR A 418 -39.48 -11.85 25.50
N ALA A 419 -40.22 -12.67 24.79
CA ALA A 419 -39.66 -13.33 23.62
C ALA A 419 -39.78 -12.49 22.31
N ALA A 420 -40.75 -11.56 22.26
CA ALA A 420 -40.83 -10.57 21.18
C ALA A 420 -39.73 -9.50 21.34
N SER A 421 -39.40 -9.11 22.55
CA SER A 421 -38.27 -8.20 22.88
C SER A 421 -36.91 -8.79 22.46
N LEU A 422 -36.66 -10.06 22.77
CA LEU A 422 -35.42 -10.75 22.37
C LEU A 422 -35.22 -10.82 20.83
N LEU A 423 -36.29 -10.99 20.05
CA LEU A 423 -36.19 -11.03 18.60
C LEU A 423 -35.82 -9.67 17.98
N ASN A 424 -36.21 -8.56 18.64
CA ASN A 424 -35.84 -7.22 18.20
C ASN A 424 -34.31 -6.97 18.26
N HIS A 425 -33.58 -7.71 19.11
CA HIS A 425 -32.12 -7.61 19.23
C HIS A 425 -31.33 -8.45 18.22
N LYS A 426 -31.99 -9.22 17.35
CA LYS A 426 -31.32 -10.04 16.31
C LYS A 426 -30.48 -9.20 15.34
N ALA A 427 -30.96 -8.01 14.94
CA ALA A 427 -30.31 -7.15 13.97
C ALA A 427 -28.94 -6.63 14.42
N PRO A 428 -28.74 -6.13 15.66
CA PRO A 428 -27.44 -5.74 16.17
C PRO A 428 -26.42 -6.88 16.19
N PHE A 429 -26.80 -8.06 16.68
CA PHE A 429 -25.90 -9.21 16.72
C PHE A 429 -25.53 -9.72 15.32
N GLN A 430 -26.47 -9.68 14.37
CA GLN A 430 -26.19 -9.95 12.96
C GLN A 430 -25.16 -8.95 12.38
N ALA A 431 -25.27 -7.67 12.71
CA ALA A 431 -24.32 -6.65 12.27
C ALA A 431 -22.93 -6.88 12.87
N LEU A 432 -22.86 -7.19 14.17
CA LEU A 432 -21.60 -7.51 14.86
C LEU A 432 -20.96 -8.80 14.29
N CYS A 433 -21.75 -9.84 14.01
CA CYS A 433 -21.24 -11.05 13.39
C CYS A 433 -20.61 -10.78 12.01
N LYS A 434 -21.29 -10.01 11.16
CA LYS A 434 -20.76 -9.59 9.85
C LYS A 434 -19.49 -8.76 9.98
N MET A 435 -19.46 -7.83 10.92
CA MET A 435 -18.26 -7.04 11.20
C MET A 435 -17.13 -7.93 11.70
N GLY A 436 -17.40 -8.90 12.57
CA GLY A 436 -16.41 -9.88 13.02
C GLY A 436 -15.78 -10.67 11.87
N LEU A 437 -16.58 -11.13 10.90
CA LEU A 437 -16.07 -11.80 9.70
C LEU A 437 -15.16 -10.91 8.86
N ILE A 438 -15.51 -9.63 8.70
CA ILE A 438 -14.68 -8.64 8.01
C ILE A 438 -13.36 -8.43 8.77
N MET A 439 -13.43 -8.33 10.10
CA MET A 439 -12.23 -8.16 10.93
C MET A 439 -11.31 -9.38 10.91
N VAL A 440 -11.86 -10.58 10.86
CA VAL A 440 -11.07 -11.81 10.63
C VAL A 440 -10.34 -11.73 9.30
N TYR A 441 -11.02 -11.34 8.23
CA TYR A 441 -10.38 -11.19 6.93
C TYR A 441 -9.24 -10.15 6.96
N PHE A 442 -9.45 -8.99 7.57
CA PHE A 442 -8.39 -7.99 7.73
C PHE A 442 -7.21 -8.51 8.55
N TYR A 443 -7.50 -9.23 9.63
CA TYR A 443 -6.45 -9.85 10.44
C TYR A 443 -5.61 -10.85 9.62
N LEU A 444 -6.25 -11.70 8.81
CA LEU A 444 -5.56 -12.62 7.91
C LEU A 444 -4.70 -11.90 6.87
N CYS A 445 -5.18 -10.77 6.34
CA CYS A 445 -4.44 -9.99 5.34
C CYS A 445 -3.23 -9.25 5.92
N ASP A 446 -3.35 -8.70 7.14
CA ASP A 446 -2.35 -7.76 7.68
C ASP A 446 -1.47 -8.37 8.78
N ARG A 447 -2.04 -9.13 9.71
CA ARG A 447 -1.32 -9.62 10.90
C ARG A 447 -0.90 -11.08 10.83
N ALA A 448 -1.68 -11.92 10.17
CA ALA A 448 -1.38 -13.35 10.04
C ALA A 448 -0.47 -13.66 8.86
N ASP A 449 -0.05 -12.66 8.08
CA ASP A 449 0.81 -12.77 6.89
C ASP A 449 0.39 -13.90 5.93
N VAL A 450 -0.92 -14.19 5.84
CA VAL A 450 -1.44 -15.16 4.88
C VAL A 450 -1.18 -14.69 3.45
N PHE A 451 -1.35 -13.39 3.22
CA PHE A 451 -1.01 -12.75 1.96
C PHE A 451 0.45 -12.28 2.01
N MET A 452 1.21 -12.68 1.00
CA MET A 452 2.60 -12.28 0.86
C MET A 452 2.69 -10.78 0.65
N LYS A 453 3.62 -10.12 1.36
CA LYS A 453 3.84 -8.68 1.25
C LYS A 453 5.06 -8.41 0.38
N GLU A 454 4.94 -7.44 -0.52
CA GLU A 454 6.03 -6.98 -1.38
C GLU A 454 6.19 -5.46 -1.27
N GLN A 455 7.38 -4.98 -1.61
CA GLN A 455 7.67 -3.55 -1.64
C GLN A 455 6.87 -2.86 -2.74
N LYS A 456 6.41 -1.66 -2.47
CA LYS A 456 5.72 -0.85 -3.46
C LYS A 456 6.75 -0.23 -4.39
N PHE A 457 6.52 -0.41 -5.68
CA PHE A 457 7.35 0.19 -6.71
C PHE A 457 6.50 1.09 -7.60
N TYR A 458 6.85 2.38 -7.63
CA TYR A 458 6.12 3.37 -8.41
C TYR A 458 6.58 3.37 -9.87
N THR A 459 5.60 3.26 -10.77
CA THR A 459 5.76 3.65 -12.17
C THR A 459 4.60 4.55 -12.57
N HIS A 460 4.80 5.40 -13.57
CA HIS A 460 3.71 6.25 -14.08
C HIS A 460 2.50 5.41 -14.54
N SER A 461 2.74 4.28 -15.20
CA SER A 461 1.70 3.37 -15.66
C SER A 461 0.89 2.77 -14.53
N THR A 462 1.52 2.31 -13.44
CA THR A 462 0.82 1.71 -12.28
C THR A 462 -0.07 2.70 -11.54
N PHE A 463 0.19 4.00 -11.65
CA PHE A 463 -0.65 5.05 -11.07
C PHE A 463 -1.70 5.57 -12.06
N PHE A 464 -1.29 6.00 -13.27
CA PHE A 464 -2.19 6.71 -14.17
C PHE A 464 -3.19 5.80 -14.90
N ILE A 465 -2.86 4.54 -15.23
CA ILE A 465 -3.80 3.63 -15.91
C ILE A 465 -5.03 3.33 -15.03
N PRO A 466 -4.89 2.89 -13.76
CA PRO A 466 -6.04 2.71 -12.88
C PRO A 466 -6.82 4.01 -12.62
N LEU A 467 -6.11 5.15 -12.56
CA LEU A 467 -6.72 6.45 -12.36
C LEU A 467 -7.64 6.83 -13.54
N VAL A 468 -7.15 6.72 -14.77
CA VAL A 468 -7.93 6.98 -15.99
C VAL A 468 -9.12 6.04 -16.08
N TYR A 469 -8.91 4.73 -15.87
CA TYR A 469 -9.98 3.74 -15.87
C TYR A 469 -11.09 4.08 -14.87
N MET A 470 -10.73 4.47 -13.65
CA MET A 470 -11.66 4.89 -12.61
C MET A 470 -12.47 6.12 -13.05
N PHE A 471 -11.83 7.15 -13.65
CA PHE A 471 -12.54 8.35 -14.10
C PHE A 471 -13.46 8.07 -15.29
N VAL A 472 -13.07 7.21 -16.22
CA VAL A 472 -13.92 6.76 -17.32
C VAL A 472 -15.18 6.07 -16.78
N LEU A 473 -15.04 5.17 -15.81
CA LEU A 473 -16.19 4.56 -15.13
C LEU A 473 -17.07 5.62 -14.44
N GLY A 474 -16.45 6.61 -13.78
CA GLY A 474 -17.20 7.70 -13.16
C GLY A 474 -18.03 8.51 -14.14
N ILE A 475 -17.50 8.81 -15.31
CA ILE A 475 -18.22 9.54 -16.39
C ILE A 475 -19.34 8.65 -16.95
N PHE A 476 -19.08 7.36 -17.15
CA PHE A 476 -20.06 6.41 -17.68
C PHE A 476 -21.33 6.32 -16.81
N TYR A 477 -21.18 6.39 -15.50
CA TYR A 477 -22.28 6.36 -14.54
C TYR A 477 -22.78 7.75 -14.10
N SER A 478 -22.73 8.75 -15.00
CA SER A 478 -23.26 10.09 -14.73
C SER A 478 -24.79 10.10 -14.77
N GLU A 479 -25.40 10.73 -13.78
CA GLU A 479 -26.84 10.87 -13.59
C GLU A 479 -27.22 12.34 -13.29
N ASN A 480 -28.48 12.69 -13.54
CA ASN A 480 -28.99 14.03 -13.20
C ASN A 480 -29.22 14.13 -11.68
N SER A 481 -28.68 15.17 -11.06
CA SER A 481 -28.91 15.50 -9.66
C SER A 481 -30.34 15.95 -9.43
N LYS A 482 -30.89 15.58 -8.29
CA LYS A 482 -32.21 16.02 -7.84
C LYS A 482 -32.20 17.47 -7.36
N GLU A 483 -31.10 17.93 -6.81
CA GLU A 483 -30.89 19.27 -6.29
C GLU A 483 -29.81 20.01 -7.08
N THR A 484 -30.03 21.26 -7.44
CA THR A 484 -29.08 22.09 -8.16
C THR A 484 -28.29 23.04 -7.26
N LYS A 485 -28.45 22.91 -5.94
CA LYS A 485 -27.71 23.73 -4.96
C LYS A 485 -26.22 23.43 -4.99
N LEU A 486 -25.45 24.46 -4.74
CA LEU A 486 -23.99 24.36 -4.62
C LEU A 486 -23.62 23.39 -3.48
N LEU A 487 -22.69 22.48 -3.77
CA LEU A 487 -22.25 21.45 -2.83
C LEU A 487 -23.41 20.66 -2.18
N ASN A 488 -24.42 20.31 -2.99
CA ASN A 488 -25.49 19.43 -2.54
C ASN A 488 -24.94 18.08 -2.05
N ARG A 489 -25.78 17.28 -1.41
CA ARG A 489 -25.35 16.01 -0.82
C ARG A 489 -24.82 15.02 -1.86
N GLU A 490 -25.43 14.90 -3.03
CA GLU A 490 -25.01 13.99 -4.10
C GLU A 490 -23.63 14.38 -4.61
N GLN A 491 -23.39 15.68 -4.79
CA GLN A 491 -22.10 16.21 -5.23
C GLN A 491 -21.00 16.05 -4.16
N THR A 492 -21.31 16.28 -2.89
CA THR A 492 -20.31 16.09 -1.81
C THR A 492 -19.98 14.61 -1.60
N ASP A 493 -20.94 13.70 -1.76
CA ASP A 493 -20.70 12.26 -1.71
C ASP A 493 -19.87 11.80 -2.93
N GLU A 494 -20.18 12.31 -4.16
CA GLU A 494 -19.35 12.10 -5.35
C GLU A 494 -17.90 12.54 -5.11
N TRP A 495 -17.73 13.73 -4.57
CA TRP A 495 -16.39 14.29 -4.31
C TRP A 495 -15.59 13.42 -3.34
N LYS A 496 -16.15 13.03 -2.20
CA LYS A 496 -15.51 12.11 -1.26
C LYS A 496 -15.14 10.77 -1.92
N GLY A 497 -16.01 10.24 -2.77
CA GLY A 497 -15.79 8.94 -3.41
C GLY A 497 -14.61 8.91 -4.35
N TRP A 498 -14.52 9.84 -5.29
CA TRP A 498 -13.39 9.85 -6.21
C TRP A 498 -12.07 10.22 -5.51
N MET A 499 -12.09 11.15 -4.52
CA MET A 499 -10.89 11.45 -3.73
C MET A 499 -10.36 10.21 -3.01
N GLN A 500 -11.25 9.41 -2.41
CA GLN A 500 -10.86 8.20 -1.69
C GLN A 500 -10.23 7.17 -2.63
N LEU A 501 -10.78 6.97 -3.83
CA LEU A 501 -10.20 6.07 -4.83
C LEU A 501 -8.84 6.54 -5.31
N VAL A 502 -8.66 7.84 -5.56
CA VAL A 502 -7.35 8.41 -5.91
C VAL A 502 -6.33 8.17 -4.81
N ILE A 503 -6.69 8.44 -3.54
CA ILE A 503 -5.81 8.20 -2.39
C ILE A 503 -5.47 6.70 -2.26
N LEU A 504 -6.43 5.82 -2.52
CA LEU A 504 -6.20 4.37 -2.51
C LEU A 504 -5.18 3.96 -3.58
N ILE A 505 -5.39 4.39 -4.85
CA ILE A 505 -4.45 4.13 -5.96
C ILE A 505 -3.06 4.68 -5.62
N TYR A 506 -2.98 5.89 -5.06
CA TYR A 506 -1.74 6.52 -4.63
C TYR A 506 -0.98 5.67 -3.59
N HIS A 507 -1.67 5.13 -2.59
CA HIS A 507 -1.03 4.29 -1.57
C HIS A 507 -0.61 2.92 -2.11
N ILE A 508 -1.39 2.34 -3.02
CA ILE A 508 -1.08 1.02 -3.59
C ILE A 508 0.11 1.10 -4.55
N SER A 509 0.11 2.08 -5.44
CA SER A 509 1.18 2.27 -6.42
C SER A 509 2.48 2.80 -5.82
N GLY A 510 2.50 3.19 -4.53
CA GLY A 510 3.66 3.83 -3.93
C GLY A 510 3.98 5.22 -4.49
N ALA A 511 2.99 5.92 -5.06
CA ALA A 511 3.16 7.19 -5.76
C ALA A 511 3.62 8.36 -4.86
N SER A 512 3.76 8.12 -3.55
CA SER A 512 4.37 9.09 -2.63
C SER A 512 5.79 9.49 -2.99
N VAL A 513 6.50 8.66 -3.75
CA VAL A 513 7.87 8.94 -4.21
C VAL A 513 7.88 10.09 -5.21
N PHE A 514 6.86 10.20 -6.06
CA PHE A 514 6.75 11.23 -7.07
C PHE A 514 6.10 12.50 -6.51
N ILE A 515 6.90 13.55 -6.28
CA ILE A 515 6.51 14.76 -5.56
C ILE A 515 5.28 15.45 -6.18
N PRO A 516 5.14 15.61 -7.49
CA PRO A 516 3.94 16.24 -8.07
C PRO A 516 2.64 15.54 -7.68
N VAL A 517 2.60 14.20 -7.78
CA VAL A 517 1.43 13.41 -7.36
C VAL A 517 1.20 13.53 -5.85
N TYR A 518 2.27 13.46 -5.06
CA TYR A 518 2.20 13.65 -3.61
C TYR A 518 1.53 14.98 -3.25
N MET A 519 1.93 16.08 -3.87
CA MET A 519 1.38 17.41 -3.58
C MET A 519 -0.10 17.52 -3.97
N HIS A 520 -0.50 16.97 -5.12
CA HIS A 520 -1.92 16.95 -5.51
C HIS A 520 -2.77 16.11 -4.54
N VAL A 521 -2.27 14.95 -4.12
CA VAL A 521 -2.97 14.11 -3.13
C VAL A 521 -3.09 14.81 -1.78
N ARG A 522 -2.11 15.63 -1.39
CA ARG A 522 -2.21 16.46 -0.19
C ARG A 522 -3.38 17.45 -0.24
N VAL A 523 -3.63 18.07 -1.41
CA VAL A 523 -4.82 18.92 -1.58
C VAL A 523 -6.11 18.14 -1.39
N LEU A 524 -6.15 16.86 -1.82
CA LEU A 524 -7.34 16.02 -1.60
C LEU A 524 -7.58 15.75 -0.11
N VAL A 525 -6.52 15.53 0.67
CA VAL A 525 -6.63 15.37 2.13
C VAL A 525 -7.15 16.64 2.79
N ALA A 526 -6.60 17.81 2.41
CA ALA A 526 -7.10 19.11 2.86
C ALA A 526 -8.56 19.32 2.45
N ALA A 527 -8.99 18.85 1.26
CA ALA A 527 -10.36 18.96 0.79
C ALA A 527 -11.37 18.14 1.63
N TYR A 528 -10.95 17.00 2.20
CA TYR A 528 -11.79 16.28 3.18
C TYR A 528 -12.03 17.10 4.44
N LEU A 529 -10.99 17.75 4.96
CA LEU A 529 -11.11 18.62 6.13
C LEU A 529 -11.94 19.86 5.81
N PHE A 530 -11.75 20.46 4.63
CA PHE A 530 -12.59 21.56 4.13
C PHE A 530 -14.09 21.17 4.12
N GLN A 531 -14.43 20.01 3.55
CA GLN A 531 -15.80 19.50 3.56
C GLN A 531 -16.32 19.25 4.97
N THR A 532 -15.48 18.84 5.90
CA THR A 532 -15.83 18.68 7.33
C THR A 532 -16.19 20.03 7.93
N GLY A 533 -15.37 21.06 7.69
CA GLY A 533 -15.63 22.44 8.14
C GLY A 533 -16.93 23.00 7.55
N TYR A 534 -17.09 22.88 6.21
CA TYR A 534 -18.29 23.30 5.50
C TYR A 534 -19.56 22.61 6.04
N GLY A 535 -19.53 21.29 6.15
CA GLY A 535 -20.70 20.49 6.51
C GLY A 535 -21.15 20.72 7.96
N HIS A 536 -20.22 20.75 8.91
CA HIS A 536 -20.56 20.98 10.33
C HIS A 536 -20.96 22.44 10.59
N PHE A 537 -20.29 23.41 9.98
CA PHE A 537 -20.70 24.82 10.06
C PHE A 537 -22.12 25.02 9.55
N SER A 538 -22.42 24.53 8.32
CA SER A 538 -23.74 24.63 7.71
C SER A 538 -24.82 23.94 8.56
N PHE A 539 -24.51 22.79 9.16
CA PHE A 539 -25.43 22.09 10.05
C PHE A 539 -25.75 22.91 11.31
N PHE A 540 -24.73 23.43 11.98
CA PHE A 540 -24.93 24.24 13.20
C PHE A 540 -25.65 25.56 12.89
N TRP A 541 -25.36 26.18 11.74
CA TRP A 541 -26.04 27.37 11.29
C TRP A 541 -27.53 27.14 11.01
N LEU A 542 -27.87 26.08 10.28
CA LEU A 542 -29.24 25.83 9.83
C LEU A 542 -30.10 25.14 10.89
N LYS A 543 -29.53 24.26 11.71
CA LYS A 543 -30.28 23.46 12.69
C LYS A 543 -30.15 23.97 14.11
N GLY A 544 -29.03 24.58 14.49
CA GLY A 544 -28.79 25.08 15.84
C GLY A 544 -28.80 24.00 16.93
N ASP A 545 -28.53 22.74 16.56
CA ASP A 545 -28.56 21.61 17.50
C ASP A 545 -27.15 21.36 18.08
N PHE A 546 -26.97 21.79 19.33
CA PHE A 546 -25.74 21.62 20.11
C PHE A 546 -25.87 20.55 21.20
N GLY A 547 -26.92 19.73 21.14
CA GLY A 547 -27.15 18.68 22.13
C GLY A 547 -26.01 17.67 22.23
N LEU A 548 -25.66 17.26 23.48
CA LEU A 548 -24.59 16.29 23.74
C LEU A 548 -24.83 14.95 23.04
N TYR A 549 -26.10 14.52 22.95
CA TYR A 549 -26.46 13.32 22.18
C TYR A 549 -25.99 13.37 20.74
N ARG A 550 -26.11 14.52 20.08
CA ARG A 550 -25.65 14.74 18.70
C ARG A 550 -24.15 14.64 18.61
N VAL A 551 -23.40 15.22 19.55
CA VAL A 551 -21.94 15.14 19.63
C VAL A 551 -21.49 13.70 19.77
N CYS A 552 -22.05 12.97 20.73
CA CYS A 552 -21.76 11.55 20.93
C CYS A 552 -22.07 10.71 19.69
N GLN A 553 -23.17 10.97 19.00
CA GLN A 553 -23.56 10.27 17.77
C GLN A 553 -22.54 10.49 16.66
N VAL A 554 -22.03 11.72 16.49
CA VAL A 554 -21.01 12.03 15.48
C VAL A 554 -19.68 11.39 15.84
N LEU A 555 -19.22 11.53 17.09
CA LEU A 555 -17.99 10.92 17.57
C LEU A 555 -18.00 9.39 17.44
N PHE A 556 -19.12 8.77 17.79
CA PHE A 556 -19.28 7.33 17.64
C PHE A 556 -19.19 6.90 16.17
N ARG A 557 -19.87 7.62 15.27
CA ARG A 557 -19.83 7.33 13.83
C ARG A 557 -18.43 7.44 13.24
N LEU A 558 -17.66 8.43 13.65
CA LEU A 558 -16.29 8.66 13.16
C LEU A 558 -15.33 7.60 13.68
N ASN A 559 -15.44 7.24 14.97
CA ASN A 559 -14.38 6.50 15.65
C ASN A 559 -14.64 5.01 15.82
N PHE A 560 -15.89 4.55 15.79
CA PHE A 560 -16.23 3.17 16.10
C PHE A 560 -15.46 2.13 15.29
N LEU A 561 -15.43 2.29 13.96
CA LEU A 561 -14.70 1.36 13.08
C LEU A 561 -13.18 1.38 13.36
N VAL A 562 -12.62 2.58 13.55
CA VAL A 562 -11.18 2.73 13.80
C VAL A 562 -10.80 2.17 15.16
N VAL A 563 -11.62 2.35 16.19
CA VAL A 563 -11.40 1.74 17.51
C VAL A 563 -11.40 0.20 17.38
N VAL A 564 -12.36 -0.37 16.67
CA VAL A 564 -12.39 -1.82 16.42
C VAL A 564 -11.15 -2.28 15.66
N LEU A 565 -10.69 -1.53 14.63
CA LEU A 565 -9.45 -1.83 13.91
C LEU A 565 -8.22 -1.76 14.84
N CYS A 566 -8.12 -0.74 15.70
CA CYS A 566 -7.04 -0.65 16.68
C CYS A 566 -7.00 -1.87 17.61
N LEU A 567 -8.17 -2.33 18.06
CA LEU A 567 -8.28 -3.50 18.94
C LEU A 567 -7.90 -4.81 18.25
N VAL A 568 -8.38 -5.00 17.01
CA VAL A 568 -8.13 -6.23 16.24
C VAL A 568 -6.69 -6.27 15.72
N MET A 569 -6.17 -5.13 15.23
CA MET A 569 -4.83 -5.07 14.62
C MET A 569 -3.72 -4.79 15.64
N ASP A 570 -4.06 -4.53 16.90
CA ASP A 570 -3.09 -4.14 17.93
C ASP A 570 -2.22 -2.96 17.48
N ARG A 571 -2.89 -1.90 17.04
CA ARG A 571 -2.26 -0.67 16.56
C ARG A 571 -2.68 0.53 17.39
N PRO A 572 -1.79 1.50 17.61
CA PRO A 572 -2.17 2.75 18.27
C PRO A 572 -3.18 3.53 17.41
N TYR A 573 -4.03 4.32 18.08
CA TYR A 573 -5.05 5.11 17.39
C TYR A 573 -4.45 6.09 16.37
N GLN A 574 -3.30 6.65 16.67
CA GLN A 574 -2.56 7.56 15.77
C GLN A 574 -2.09 6.88 14.46
N PHE A 575 -1.97 5.56 14.42
CA PHE A 575 -1.67 4.84 13.18
C PHE A 575 -2.69 5.15 12.07
N TYR A 576 -3.96 5.34 12.43
CA TYR A 576 -5.04 5.76 11.53
C TYR A 576 -5.24 7.29 11.53
N TYR A 577 -4.18 8.06 11.52
CA TYR A 577 -4.04 9.49 11.79
C TYR A 577 -5.16 10.39 11.25
N PHE A 578 -5.79 10.03 10.13
CA PHE A 578 -6.82 10.86 9.49
C PHE A 578 -8.10 10.94 10.34
N VAL A 579 -8.54 9.85 10.95
CA VAL A 579 -9.74 9.83 11.81
C VAL A 579 -9.51 10.57 13.12
N PRO A 580 -8.39 10.39 13.86
CA PRO A 580 -8.00 11.28 14.94
C PRO A 580 -8.03 12.77 14.54
N LEU A 581 -7.50 13.10 13.36
CA LEU A 581 -7.45 14.48 12.87
C LEU A 581 -8.85 15.06 12.61
N VAL A 582 -9.74 14.31 11.95
CA VAL A 582 -11.13 14.72 11.73
C VAL A 582 -11.89 14.83 13.05
N THR A 583 -11.65 13.93 13.99
CA THR A 583 -12.26 13.94 15.33
C THR A 583 -11.85 15.17 16.13
N PHE A 584 -10.54 15.47 16.15
CA PHE A 584 -10.02 16.68 16.78
C PHE A 584 -10.67 17.94 16.19
N TRP A 585 -10.70 18.06 14.87
CA TRP A 585 -11.31 19.22 14.22
C TRP A 585 -12.82 19.30 14.41
N PHE A 586 -13.52 18.17 14.47
CA PHE A 586 -14.95 18.20 14.82
C PHE A 586 -15.18 18.79 16.21
N VAL A 587 -14.37 18.40 17.20
CA VAL A 587 -14.47 18.95 18.58
C VAL A 587 -14.17 20.45 18.59
N VAL A 588 -13.16 20.90 17.85
CA VAL A 588 -12.82 22.33 17.73
C VAL A 588 -13.94 23.12 17.06
N ILE A 589 -14.51 22.61 15.94
CA ILE A 589 -15.67 23.26 15.27
C ILE A 589 -16.84 23.34 16.24
N TYR A 590 -17.17 22.25 16.94
CA TYR A 590 -18.25 22.24 17.92
C TYR A 590 -18.01 23.26 19.01
N ALA A 591 -16.84 23.30 19.63
CA ALA A 591 -16.50 24.28 20.66
C ALA A 591 -16.61 25.73 20.14
N THR A 592 -16.09 26.01 18.95
CA THR A 592 -16.17 27.34 18.32
C THR A 592 -17.63 27.78 18.10
N MET A 593 -18.46 26.87 17.59
CA MET A 593 -19.87 27.18 17.28
C MET A 593 -20.75 27.22 18.52
N ALA A 594 -20.48 26.38 19.55
CA ALA A 594 -21.23 26.31 20.79
C ALA A 594 -20.97 27.50 21.72
N MET A 595 -19.84 28.21 21.62
CA MET A 595 -19.63 29.47 22.33
C MET A 595 -20.62 30.52 21.81
N TRP A 596 -21.44 31.09 22.70
CA TRP A 596 -22.52 32.02 22.34
C TRP A 596 -23.48 31.52 21.27
N PRO A 597 -24.25 30.47 21.55
CA PRO A 597 -25.15 29.88 20.56
C PRO A 597 -26.29 30.83 20.14
N GLN A 598 -26.59 31.88 20.91
CA GLN A 598 -27.61 32.88 20.63
C GLN A 598 -27.37 33.60 19.29
N ILE A 599 -26.09 33.74 18.86
CA ILE A 599 -25.72 34.36 17.58
C ILE A 599 -26.28 33.55 16.38
N LEU A 600 -26.54 32.28 16.57
CA LEU A 600 -27.06 31.38 15.52
C LEU A 600 -28.59 31.19 15.57
N GLN A 601 -29.28 31.86 16.50
CA GLN A 601 -30.73 31.73 16.57
C GLN A 601 -31.43 32.38 15.35
N LYS A 602 -32.57 31.83 14.93
CA LYS A 602 -33.32 32.28 13.75
C LYS A 602 -33.64 33.78 13.77
N LYS A 603 -33.91 34.38 14.95
CA LYS A 603 -34.17 35.83 15.11
C LYS A 603 -32.93 36.67 14.83
N ALA A 604 -31.75 36.18 15.18
CA ALA A 604 -30.47 36.84 14.96
C ALA A 604 -30.03 36.82 13.49
N ASN A 605 -30.34 35.76 12.75
CA ASN A 605 -29.96 35.62 11.35
C ASN A 605 -30.46 36.71 10.41
N GLY A 606 -31.34 37.61 10.82
CA GLY A 606 -31.86 38.73 10.03
C GLY A 606 -31.03 40.01 10.05
N SER A 607 -30.16 40.17 11.07
CA SER A 607 -29.41 41.41 11.27
C SER A 607 -27.92 41.27 10.84
N GLY A 608 -27.42 42.28 10.12
CA GLY A 608 -25.99 42.34 9.71
C GLY A 608 -25.02 42.33 10.89
N MET A 609 -25.41 42.85 12.04
CA MET A 609 -24.62 42.86 13.29
C MET A 609 -24.23 41.44 13.73
N TRP A 610 -25.12 40.46 13.56
CA TRP A 610 -24.84 39.07 13.99
C TRP A 610 -23.86 38.35 13.08
N HIS A 611 -23.74 38.77 11.80
CA HIS A 611 -22.70 38.26 10.88
C HIS A 611 -21.31 38.65 11.38
N ILE A 612 -21.15 39.84 11.97
CA ILE A 612 -19.88 40.26 12.59
C ILE A 612 -19.51 39.34 13.76
N GLY A 613 -20.49 38.95 14.60
CA GLY A 613 -20.27 38.00 15.69
C GLY A 613 -19.74 36.64 15.22
N ILE A 614 -20.18 36.16 14.04
CA ILE A 614 -19.65 34.93 13.44
C ILE A 614 -18.24 35.12 12.91
N LEU A 615 -17.95 36.25 12.26
CA LEU A 615 -16.60 36.59 11.82
C LEU A 615 -15.63 36.67 13.00
N VAL A 616 -16.05 37.24 14.13
CA VAL A 616 -15.23 37.27 15.37
C VAL A 616 -14.95 35.86 15.88
N LYS A 617 -15.91 34.91 15.82
CA LYS A 617 -15.65 33.50 16.18
C LYS A 617 -14.62 32.86 15.24
N LEU A 618 -14.76 33.07 13.94
CA LEU A 618 -13.81 32.55 12.95
C LEU A 618 -12.43 33.15 13.11
N LEU A 619 -12.33 34.44 13.45
CA LEU A 619 -11.07 35.09 13.78
C LEU A 619 -10.44 34.49 15.05
N GLY A 620 -11.24 34.25 16.09
CA GLY A 620 -10.79 33.56 17.30
C GLY A 620 -10.24 32.17 17.02
N LEU A 621 -10.92 31.42 16.15
CA LEU A 621 -10.42 30.12 15.68
C LEU A 621 -9.11 30.25 14.90
N LEU A 622 -8.98 31.24 14.03
CA LEU A 622 -7.75 31.50 13.30
C LEU A 622 -6.58 31.80 14.24
N LEU A 623 -6.81 32.64 15.24
CA LEU A 623 -5.80 32.99 16.26
C LEU A 623 -5.38 31.73 17.06
N PHE A 624 -6.35 30.89 17.45
CA PHE A 624 -6.08 29.61 18.08
C PHE A 624 -5.19 28.70 17.21
N ILE A 625 -5.50 28.57 15.91
CA ILE A 625 -4.72 27.77 14.97
C ILE A 625 -3.30 28.32 14.84
N CYS A 626 -3.14 29.64 14.68
CA CYS A 626 -1.84 30.28 14.57
C CYS A 626 -1.02 30.10 15.85
N PHE A 627 -1.64 30.28 17.01
CA PHE A 627 -0.96 30.11 18.30
C PHE A 627 -0.37 28.70 18.46
N PHE A 628 -1.15 27.64 18.21
CA PHE A 628 -0.63 26.27 18.27
C PHE A 628 0.34 25.92 17.14
N ALA A 629 0.24 26.56 15.97
CA ALA A 629 1.17 26.35 14.88
C ALA A 629 2.59 26.87 15.21
N TYR A 630 2.68 27.93 16.01
CA TYR A 630 3.96 28.49 16.46
C TYR A 630 4.49 27.84 17.74
N SER A 631 3.60 27.28 18.59
CA SER A 631 3.94 26.74 19.91
C SER A 631 4.00 25.21 19.91
N GLN A 632 4.93 24.62 19.13
CA GLN A 632 5.11 23.18 19.02
C GLN A 632 5.23 22.48 20.39
N GLY A 633 6.13 22.99 21.25
CA GLY A 633 6.38 22.37 22.55
C GLY A 633 5.15 22.37 23.45
N LEU A 634 4.32 23.44 23.42
CA LEU A 634 3.07 23.48 24.16
C LEU A 634 2.06 22.46 23.62
N PHE A 635 1.94 22.35 22.29
CA PHE A 635 1.07 21.36 21.65
C PHE A 635 1.48 19.93 22.02
N GLU A 636 2.77 19.61 21.91
CA GLU A 636 3.28 18.28 22.26
C GLU A 636 3.11 17.98 23.75
N ASN A 637 3.32 18.95 24.65
CA ASN A 637 3.11 18.79 26.08
C ASN A 637 1.63 18.50 26.46
N ILE A 638 0.69 19.16 25.79
CA ILE A 638 -0.76 18.90 26.03
C ILE A 638 -1.10 17.46 25.66
N PHE A 639 -0.60 16.95 24.54
CA PHE A 639 -0.88 15.59 24.09
C PHE A 639 0.01 14.52 24.74
N SER A 640 1.06 14.89 25.47
CA SER A 640 1.92 13.96 26.21
C SER A 640 1.34 13.55 27.57
N VAL A 641 0.27 14.21 28.04
CA VAL A 641 -0.38 13.90 29.31
C VAL A 641 -1.08 12.54 29.24
N TRP A 642 -0.82 11.67 30.21
CA TRP A 642 -1.54 10.41 30.35
C TRP A 642 -3.03 10.67 30.71
N PRO A 643 -4.03 10.00 30.09
CA PRO A 643 -3.96 8.88 29.14
C PRO A 643 -3.92 9.29 27.66
N ILE A 644 -3.93 10.60 27.35
CA ILE A 644 -4.01 11.14 25.99
C ILE A 644 -2.78 10.68 25.15
N SER A 645 -1.61 10.65 25.77
CA SER A 645 -0.36 10.21 25.13
C SER A 645 -0.49 8.81 24.49
N LYS A 646 -1.19 7.88 25.12
CA LYS A 646 -1.41 6.52 24.58
C LYS A 646 -2.23 6.49 23.29
N LEU A 647 -3.00 7.53 23.00
CA LEU A 647 -3.77 7.64 21.75
C LEU A 647 -2.96 8.27 20.62
N PHE A 648 -2.09 9.24 20.94
CA PHE A 648 -1.40 10.07 19.95
C PHE A 648 0.09 9.80 19.82
N GLU A 649 0.67 8.97 20.69
CA GLU A 649 2.06 8.51 20.61
C GLU A 649 2.23 7.47 19.50
N LEU A 650 3.20 7.70 18.62
CA LEU A 650 3.63 6.75 17.60
C LEU A 650 5.15 6.63 17.65
N ASN A 651 5.66 5.39 17.78
CA ASN A 651 7.11 5.13 17.90
C ASN A 651 7.81 5.93 19.03
N GLY A 652 7.13 6.11 20.16
CA GLY A 652 7.67 6.86 21.31
C GLY A 652 7.70 8.38 21.14
N SER A 653 7.02 8.93 20.12
CA SER A 653 7.00 10.37 19.85
C SER A 653 5.60 10.87 19.49
N ILE A 654 5.30 12.12 19.91
CA ILE A 654 4.08 12.83 19.55
C ILE A 654 4.31 13.76 18.35
N HIS A 655 5.55 13.89 17.91
CA HIS A 655 5.94 14.78 16.80
C HIS A 655 5.14 14.51 15.52
N GLU A 656 4.88 13.24 15.17
CA GLU A 656 4.06 12.88 14.00
C GLU A 656 2.63 13.45 14.09
N TRP A 657 2.02 13.47 15.28
CA TRP A 657 0.71 14.06 15.49
C TRP A 657 0.71 15.56 15.19
N TRP A 658 1.68 16.29 15.76
CA TRP A 658 1.84 17.71 15.49
C TRP A 658 2.10 18.00 14.02
N PHE A 659 2.97 17.25 13.38
CA PHE A 659 3.27 17.38 11.95
C PHE A 659 2.00 17.23 11.08
N ARG A 660 1.18 16.22 11.33
CA ARG A 660 -0.07 15.98 10.59
C ARG A 660 -1.09 17.09 10.82
N TRP A 661 -1.20 17.56 12.06
CA TRP A 661 -2.07 18.67 12.41
C TRP A 661 -1.62 19.97 11.72
N LYS A 662 -0.33 20.30 11.78
CA LYS A 662 0.25 21.52 11.20
C LYS A 662 0.06 21.58 9.68
N LEU A 663 0.14 20.44 8.99
CA LEU A 663 0.11 20.34 7.54
C LEU A 663 -1.21 20.81 6.91
N ASP A 664 -2.35 20.53 7.57
CA ASP A 664 -3.69 20.82 7.04
C ASP A 664 -4.46 21.82 7.93
N ARG A 665 -3.77 22.59 8.77
CA ARG A 665 -4.35 23.44 9.82
C ARG A 665 -5.37 24.46 9.37
N PHE A 666 -5.25 25.03 8.17
CA PHE A 666 -6.20 26.03 7.66
C PHE A 666 -7.34 25.47 6.85
N ALA A 667 -7.33 24.18 6.48
CA ALA A 667 -8.36 23.59 5.63
C ALA A 667 -9.77 23.70 6.24
N ILE A 668 -9.90 23.51 7.55
CA ILE A 668 -11.17 23.61 8.29
C ILE A 668 -11.73 25.03 8.26
N ILE A 669 -10.90 26.01 8.56
CA ILE A 669 -11.38 27.40 8.61
C ILE A 669 -11.74 27.90 7.21
N HIS A 670 -11.03 27.48 6.16
CA HIS A 670 -11.42 27.74 4.78
C HIS A 670 -12.80 27.16 4.47
N GLY A 671 -13.09 25.93 4.94
CA GLY A 671 -14.42 25.32 4.77
C GLY A 671 -15.52 26.04 5.52
N MET A 672 -15.27 26.47 6.77
CA MET A 672 -16.22 27.24 7.58
C MET A 672 -16.48 28.63 6.98
N LEU A 673 -15.43 29.33 6.55
CA LEU A 673 -15.54 30.64 5.91
C LEU A 673 -16.31 30.55 4.58
N PHE A 674 -16.01 29.55 3.78
CA PHE A 674 -16.75 29.29 2.54
C PHE A 674 -18.22 29.01 2.81
N ALA A 675 -18.56 28.22 3.83
CA ALA A 675 -19.93 27.96 4.23
C ALA A 675 -20.65 29.24 4.66
N PHE A 676 -19.97 30.09 5.42
CA PHE A 676 -20.49 31.39 5.84
C PHE A 676 -20.83 32.29 4.63
N VAL A 677 -19.85 32.48 3.74
CA VAL A 677 -20.02 33.33 2.54
C VAL A 677 -21.13 32.78 1.65
N TYR A 678 -21.16 31.45 1.42
CA TYR A 678 -22.19 30.81 0.62
C TYR A 678 -23.60 31.02 1.18
N LEU A 679 -23.81 30.82 2.49
CA LEU A 679 -25.12 30.98 3.14
C LEU A 679 -25.59 32.44 3.16
N VAL A 680 -24.66 33.38 3.27
CA VAL A 680 -24.96 34.83 3.16
C VAL A 680 -25.35 35.19 1.70
N LEU A 681 -24.57 34.77 0.71
CA LEU A 681 -24.88 35.01 -0.70
C LEU A 681 -26.21 34.38 -1.13
N GLN A 682 -26.49 33.15 -0.66
CA GLN A 682 -27.78 32.50 -0.90
C GLN A 682 -28.95 33.32 -0.35
N LYS A 683 -28.78 33.85 0.88
CA LYS A 683 -29.82 34.71 1.49
C LYS A 683 -30.02 36.02 0.76
N CYS A 684 -28.96 36.64 0.24
CA CYS A 684 -29.01 37.87 -0.53
C CYS A 684 -29.44 37.67 -1.99
N GLN A 685 -29.83 36.44 -2.40
CA GLN A 685 -30.18 36.08 -3.78
C GLN A 685 -29.07 36.43 -4.80
N GLY A 686 -27.82 36.46 -4.35
CA GLY A 686 -26.65 36.73 -5.19
C GLY A 686 -26.21 35.56 -6.08
N LEU A 687 -26.88 34.39 -5.98
CA LEU A 687 -26.55 33.15 -6.69
C LEU A 687 -27.75 32.64 -7.48
N SER A 688 -27.56 32.29 -8.75
CA SER A 688 -28.57 31.59 -9.56
C SER A 688 -28.34 30.07 -9.39
N GLU A 689 -29.21 29.39 -8.65
CA GLU A 689 -29.17 27.94 -8.47
C GLU A 689 -30.15 27.18 -9.36
N GLU A 690 -30.69 27.84 -10.41
CA GLU A 690 -31.59 27.23 -11.36
C GLU A 690 -30.89 26.21 -12.25
N LYS A 691 -31.66 25.23 -12.73
CA LYS A 691 -31.14 24.16 -13.56
C LYS A 691 -30.70 24.65 -14.91
N GLY A 692 -29.44 24.46 -15.26
CA GLY A 692 -28.85 24.86 -16.54
C GLY A 692 -28.28 26.29 -16.57
N GLU A 693 -28.63 27.14 -15.60
CA GLU A 693 -28.12 28.50 -15.52
C GLU A 693 -26.73 28.57 -14.86
N PRO A 694 -25.85 29.45 -15.32
CA PRO A 694 -24.56 29.66 -14.62
C PRO A 694 -24.81 30.27 -13.24
N LEU A 695 -23.90 29.99 -12.28
CA LEU A 695 -24.04 30.41 -10.88
C LEU A 695 -24.03 31.94 -10.71
N PHE A 696 -23.27 32.64 -11.55
CA PHE A 696 -23.14 34.11 -11.61
C PHE A 696 -23.45 34.60 -13.02
N SER A 697 -23.52 35.91 -13.21
CA SER A 697 -23.62 36.48 -14.52
C SER A 697 -22.53 35.97 -15.47
N THR A 698 -22.82 35.81 -16.76
CA THR A 698 -21.91 35.15 -17.72
C THR A 698 -20.50 35.73 -17.73
N ARG A 699 -20.36 37.07 -17.60
CA ARG A 699 -19.05 37.73 -17.58
C ARG A 699 -18.25 37.32 -16.33
N ILE A 700 -18.87 37.38 -15.16
CA ILE A 700 -18.23 36.98 -13.88
C ILE A 700 -17.88 35.46 -13.90
N SER A 701 -18.80 34.65 -14.40
CA SER A 701 -18.59 33.20 -14.54
C SER A 701 -17.37 32.89 -15.38
N ASN A 702 -17.20 33.49 -16.54
CA ASN A 702 -16.06 33.26 -17.42
C ASN A 702 -14.73 33.72 -16.78
N ILE A 703 -14.72 34.87 -16.11
CA ILE A 703 -13.52 35.35 -15.39
C ILE A 703 -13.14 34.40 -14.27
N LEU A 704 -14.09 33.98 -13.46
CA LEU A 704 -13.82 33.04 -12.34
C LEU A 704 -13.36 31.66 -12.82
N LEU A 705 -13.93 31.14 -13.93
CA LEU A 705 -13.47 29.91 -14.55
C LEU A 705 -12.03 30.03 -15.05
N LEU A 706 -11.71 31.12 -15.74
CA LEU A 706 -10.36 31.38 -16.24
C LEU A 706 -9.35 31.44 -15.09
N ILE A 707 -9.65 32.17 -14.03
CA ILE A 707 -8.80 32.28 -12.82
C ILE A 707 -8.64 30.89 -12.18
N SER A 708 -9.70 30.11 -12.11
CA SER A 708 -9.65 28.77 -11.51
C SER A 708 -8.77 27.81 -12.30
N VAL A 709 -8.90 27.80 -13.64
CA VAL A 709 -8.06 26.99 -14.52
C VAL A 709 -6.58 27.44 -14.41
N PHE A 710 -6.34 28.76 -14.45
CA PHE A 710 -5.00 29.31 -14.29
C PHE A 710 -4.38 28.93 -12.93
N SER A 711 -5.16 28.97 -11.86
CA SER A 711 -4.73 28.53 -10.52
C SER A 711 -4.29 27.06 -10.53
N PHE A 712 -5.04 26.14 -11.16
CA PHE A 712 -4.66 24.73 -11.28
C PHE A 712 -3.36 24.55 -12.07
N MET A 713 -3.22 25.23 -13.20
CA MET A 713 -2.01 25.16 -14.02
C MET A 713 -0.79 25.65 -13.26
N THR A 714 -0.90 26.79 -12.60
CA THR A 714 0.18 27.36 -11.79
C THR A 714 0.57 26.44 -10.63
N TYR A 715 -0.43 25.85 -9.97
CA TYR A 715 -0.17 24.87 -8.89
C TYR A 715 0.55 23.62 -9.41
N SER A 716 0.15 23.10 -10.56
CA SER A 716 0.78 21.91 -11.15
C SER A 716 2.22 22.19 -11.56
N ILE A 717 2.51 23.36 -12.10
CA ILE A 717 3.87 23.81 -12.43
C ILE A 717 4.70 23.94 -11.13
N TRP A 718 4.15 24.59 -10.10
CA TRP A 718 4.82 24.71 -8.81
C TRP A 718 5.09 23.34 -8.17
N ALA A 719 4.12 22.42 -8.17
CA ALA A 719 4.28 21.08 -7.61
C ALA A 719 5.34 20.27 -8.36
N SER A 720 5.49 20.49 -9.67
CA SER A 720 6.54 19.87 -10.49
C SER A 720 7.94 20.47 -10.24
N SER A 721 8.00 21.73 -9.82
CA SER A 721 9.24 22.44 -9.50
C SER A 721 9.75 22.16 -8.08
N CYS A 722 8.98 21.48 -7.26
CA CYS A 722 9.34 21.13 -5.88
C CYS A 722 10.52 20.16 -5.82
N LYS A 723 11.61 20.56 -5.19
CA LYS A 723 12.80 19.72 -5.00
C LYS A 723 12.66 18.77 -3.81
N ASN A 724 12.07 19.24 -2.72
CA ASN A 724 11.95 18.51 -1.46
C ASN A 724 10.52 18.55 -0.92
N LYS A 725 10.06 17.43 -0.37
CA LYS A 725 8.73 17.36 0.28
C LYS A 725 8.60 18.32 1.46
N THR A 726 9.66 18.50 2.26
CA THR A 726 9.66 19.39 3.42
C THR A 726 9.37 20.82 3.04
N GLU A 727 10.07 21.35 2.06
CA GLU A 727 9.89 22.71 1.54
C GLU A 727 8.47 22.96 1.05
N CYS A 728 7.95 22.02 0.25
CA CYS A 728 6.61 22.16 -0.33
C CYS A 728 5.50 21.97 0.72
N ASN A 729 5.71 21.15 1.74
CA ASN A 729 4.78 20.98 2.85
C ASN A 729 4.64 22.24 3.71
N GLU A 730 5.67 23.09 3.81
CA GLU A 730 5.56 24.36 4.54
C GLU A 730 4.61 25.36 3.87
N LEU A 731 4.59 25.37 2.54
CA LEU A 731 3.72 26.26 1.77
C LEU A 731 2.30 25.71 1.59
N HIS A 732 2.16 24.38 1.64
CA HIS A 732 0.89 23.67 1.41
C HIS A 732 -0.31 24.21 2.21
N PRO A 733 -0.23 24.49 3.54
CA PRO A 733 -1.37 24.98 4.30
C PRO A 733 -1.98 26.28 3.77
N TYR A 734 -1.19 27.12 3.16
CA TYR A 734 -1.59 28.44 2.65
C TYR A 734 -2.24 28.36 1.26
N ILE A 735 -1.74 27.48 0.39
CA ILE A 735 -2.18 27.41 -1.01
C ILE A 735 -3.27 26.36 -1.26
N SER A 736 -3.43 25.38 -0.38
CA SER A 736 -4.42 24.30 -0.56
C SER A 736 -5.86 24.80 -0.63
N GLY A 737 -6.22 25.82 0.14
CA GLY A 737 -7.55 26.44 0.13
C GLY A 737 -7.92 27.05 -1.23
N LEU A 738 -6.94 27.65 -1.92
CA LEU A 738 -7.16 28.23 -3.26
C LEU A 738 -7.46 27.13 -4.29
N GLN A 739 -6.76 25.99 -4.23
CA GLN A 739 -6.99 24.87 -5.15
C GLN A 739 -8.37 24.23 -4.92
N ILE A 740 -8.77 24.10 -3.66
CA ILE A 740 -10.10 23.59 -3.29
C ILE A 740 -11.18 24.53 -3.82
N LEU A 741 -11.02 25.85 -3.65
CA LEU A 741 -11.95 26.83 -4.16
C LEU A 741 -12.02 26.80 -5.69
N ALA A 742 -10.88 26.72 -6.38
CA ALA A 742 -10.81 26.60 -7.83
C ALA A 742 -11.58 25.38 -8.34
N PHE A 743 -11.41 24.22 -7.68
CA PHE A 743 -12.18 23.01 -8.00
C PHE A 743 -13.70 23.24 -7.84
N ILE A 744 -14.12 23.86 -6.74
CA ILE A 744 -15.54 24.13 -6.47
C ILE A 744 -16.10 25.05 -7.57
N LEU A 745 -15.38 26.08 -7.97
CA LEU A 745 -15.81 27.02 -9.01
C LEU A 745 -15.93 26.33 -10.38
N ILE A 746 -14.91 25.58 -10.80
CA ILE A 746 -14.94 24.82 -12.07
C ILE A 746 -16.12 23.85 -12.09
N ARG A 747 -16.39 23.19 -10.98
CA ARG A 747 -17.43 22.17 -10.87
C ARG A 747 -18.84 22.74 -10.84
N ASN A 748 -19.03 23.96 -10.30
CA ASN A 748 -20.34 24.52 -9.98
C ASN A 748 -20.78 25.73 -10.80
N ILE A 749 -19.84 26.51 -11.35
CA ILE A 749 -20.21 27.68 -12.18
C ILE A 749 -21.02 27.26 -13.41
N PRO A 750 -20.61 26.24 -14.22
CA PRO A 750 -21.44 25.81 -15.33
C PRO A 750 -22.68 25.09 -14.80
N GLY A 751 -23.88 25.58 -15.16
CA GLY A 751 -25.16 25.00 -14.73
C GLY A 751 -25.31 23.54 -15.16
N TYR A 752 -24.77 23.15 -16.32
CA TYR A 752 -24.77 21.77 -16.81
C TYR A 752 -23.98 20.84 -15.89
N SER A 753 -22.72 21.16 -15.56
CA SER A 753 -21.90 20.33 -14.69
C SER A 753 -22.49 20.23 -13.27
N ARG A 754 -23.08 21.35 -12.75
CA ARG A 754 -23.73 21.37 -11.44
C ARG A 754 -24.95 20.45 -11.38
N SER A 755 -25.65 20.25 -12.48
CA SER A 755 -26.87 19.40 -12.55
C SER A 755 -26.55 17.90 -12.72
N LEU A 756 -25.30 17.50 -12.94
CA LEU A 756 -24.88 16.11 -13.08
C LEU A 756 -24.12 15.65 -11.82
N TYR A 757 -24.16 14.36 -11.54
CA TYR A 757 -23.27 13.71 -10.58
C TYR A 757 -22.98 12.26 -11.01
N SER A 758 -21.84 11.73 -10.61
CA SER A 758 -21.50 10.32 -10.83
C SER A 758 -22.08 9.45 -9.71
N SER A 759 -23.04 8.59 -10.05
CA SER A 759 -23.62 7.65 -9.09
C SER A 759 -22.60 6.63 -8.60
N PHE A 760 -21.61 6.27 -9.43
CA PHE A 760 -20.46 5.43 -9.07
C PHE A 760 -19.64 6.06 -7.95
N PHE A 761 -19.16 7.27 -8.12
CA PHE A 761 -18.39 7.93 -7.07
C PHE A 761 -19.22 8.29 -5.84
N ALA A 762 -20.46 8.75 -6.04
CA ALA A 762 -21.34 9.05 -4.91
C ALA A 762 -21.60 7.82 -4.02
N TRP A 763 -21.65 6.63 -4.63
CA TRP A 763 -21.78 5.39 -3.89
C TRP A 763 -20.54 5.13 -3.01
N PHE A 764 -19.31 5.28 -3.54
CA PHE A 764 -18.07 5.19 -2.73
C PHE A 764 -18.03 6.24 -1.62
N GLY A 765 -18.46 7.48 -1.90
CA GLY A 765 -18.49 8.54 -0.91
C GLY A 765 -19.46 8.29 0.27
N LYS A 766 -20.63 7.70 -0.02
CA LYS A 766 -21.60 7.31 1.03
C LYS A 766 -21.04 6.27 1.98
N ILE A 767 -20.13 5.42 1.51
CA ILE A 767 -19.54 4.34 2.29
C ILE A 767 -18.39 4.86 3.14
N SER A 768 -17.67 5.85 2.66
CA SER A 768 -16.40 6.28 3.25
C SER A 768 -16.55 6.82 4.69
N LEU A 769 -17.70 7.37 5.06
CA LEU A 769 -17.90 8.04 6.35
C LEU A 769 -19.24 7.75 7.07
N GLU A 770 -20.19 7.05 6.43
CA GLU A 770 -21.52 6.84 7.03
C GLU A 770 -21.81 5.37 7.31
N VAL A 771 -21.55 4.93 8.54
CA VAL A 771 -22.19 3.72 9.08
C VAL A 771 -23.61 4.07 9.48
N ARG A 772 -24.55 3.97 8.56
CA ARG A 772 -25.99 4.13 8.83
C ARG A 772 -26.55 2.80 9.33
N TRP A 773 -27.05 2.80 10.55
CA TRP A 773 -27.36 1.61 11.35
C TRP A 773 -28.51 0.69 10.92
N ILE A 774 -29.32 0.94 9.89
CA ILE A 774 -30.53 0.12 9.76
C ILE A 774 -30.83 -0.54 8.40
N PRO A 775 -30.58 -0.08 7.19
CA PRO A 775 -30.67 -1.04 6.06
C PRO A 775 -29.33 -1.43 5.45
N LEU A 776 -28.26 -0.97 6.05
CA LEU A 776 -26.91 -0.98 5.48
C LEU A 776 -26.15 -2.30 5.65
N ALA A 777 -26.64 -3.26 6.42
CA ALA A 777 -26.02 -4.57 6.62
C ALA A 777 -25.81 -5.35 5.29
N GLY A 778 -26.61 -5.10 4.28
CA GLY A 778 -26.42 -5.64 2.92
C GLY A 778 -25.43 -4.87 2.06
N MET A 779 -25.34 -3.53 2.26
CA MET A 779 -24.43 -2.67 1.51
C MET A 779 -23.01 -2.64 2.10
N LEU A 780 -22.87 -2.67 3.44
CA LEU A 780 -21.57 -2.71 4.11
C LEU A 780 -20.76 -3.94 3.67
N ASN A 781 -21.41 -5.12 3.55
CA ASN A 781 -20.76 -6.32 3.07
C ASN A 781 -20.21 -6.18 1.66
N PHE A 782 -20.98 -5.54 0.77
CA PHE A 782 -20.55 -5.37 -0.63
C PHE A 782 -19.42 -4.34 -0.73
N CYS A 783 -19.46 -3.29 0.07
CA CYS A 783 -18.51 -2.21 0.00
C CYS A 783 -17.16 -2.52 0.62
N MET A 784 -17.16 -3.12 1.79
CA MET A 784 -15.94 -3.60 2.43
C MET A 784 -15.31 -4.73 1.60
N ILE A 785 -16.14 -5.58 1.00
CA ILE A 785 -15.68 -6.61 0.05
C ILE A 785 -15.17 -5.96 -1.24
N LEU A 786 -15.82 -4.93 -1.78
CA LEU A 786 -15.38 -4.30 -3.02
C LEU A 786 -14.15 -3.39 -2.83
N VAL A 787 -14.06 -2.63 -1.73
CA VAL A 787 -12.85 -1.88 -1.37
C VAL A 787 -11.70 -2.84 -1.09
N ASN A 788 -11.95 -3.97 -0.43
CA ASN A 788 -10.95 -5.01 -0.24
C ASN A 788 -10.72 -5.83 -1.51
N LEU A 789 -11.73 -6.06 -2.36
CA LEU A 789 -11.55 -6.71 -3.66
C LEU A 789 -10.74 -5.80 -4.59
N VAL A 790 -11.01 -4.50 -4.63
CA VAL A 790 -10.18 -3.54 -5.37
C VAL A 790 -8.79 -3.46 -4.74
N TYR A 791 -8.67 -3.46 -3.42
CA TYR A 791 -7.39 -3.55 -2.71
C TYR A 791 -6.69 -4.88 -2.99
N CYS A 792 -7.39 -6.02 -2.92
CA CYS A 792 -6.85 -7.34 -3.24
C CYS A 792 -6.60 -7.52 -4.75
N ILE A 793 -7.47 -7.04 -5.64
CA ILE A 793 -7.23 -7.11 -7.09
C ILE A 793 -6.04 -6.25 -7.49
N VAL A 794 -5.89 -5.07 -6.91
CA VAL A 794 -4.73 -4.21 -7.21
C VAL A 794 -3.48 -4.75 -6.52
N MET A 795 -3.57 -5.26 -5.30
CA MET A 795 -2.45 -6.00 -4.67
C MET A 795 -2.14 -7.29 -5.42
N PHE A 796 -3.15 -7.99 -5.95
CA PHE A 796 -2.97 -9.20 -6.76
C PHE A 796 -2.40 -8.88 -8.15
N CYS A 797 -2.84 -7.84 -8.83
CA CYS A 797 -2.27 -7.41 -10.10
C CYS A 797 -0.83 -6.89 -9.96
N THR A 798 -0.44 -6.40 -8.76
CA THR A 798 0.93 -6.00 -8.45
C THR A 798 1.77 -7.13 -7.84
N GLN A 799 1.14 -8.23 -7.42
CA GLN A 799 1.77 -9.37 -6.73
C GLN A 799 1.68 -10.69 -7.50
N ILE A 800 1.28 -10.71 -8.78
CA ILE A 800 1.45 -11.93 -9.58
C ILE A 800 2.96 -12.09 -9.75
N PRO A 801 3.63 -12.99 -9.00
CA PRO A 801 4.98 -13.38 -9.33
C PRO A 801 4.90 -14.02 -10.72
N SER A 802 5.73 -13.61 -11.64
CA SER A 802 6.05 -14.48 -12.77
C SER A 802 6.36 -15.87 -12.18
N PRO A 803 5.80 -16.96 -12.73
CA PRO A 803 6.10 -18.30 -12.24
C PRO A 803 7.63 -18.42 -12.14
N PRO A 804 8.17 -19.06 -11.10
CA PRO A 804 9.60 -19.30 -11.01
C PRO A 804 10.01 -19.94 -12.34
N PRO A 805 11.14 -19.53 -12.94
CA PRO A 805 11.60 -20.16 -14.16
C PRO A 805 11.65 -21.65 -13.87
N THR A 806 10.79 -22.39 -14.54
CA THR A 806 10.85 -23.85 -14.53
C THR A 806 12.27 -24.19 -14.93
N LEU A 807 13.02 -24.81 -14.03
CA LEU A 807 14.30 -25.43 -14.34
C LEU A 807 14.05 -26.27 -15.60
N SER A 808 14.46 -25.74 -16.74
CA SER A 808 14.43 -26.49 -17.99
C SER A 808 15.27 -27.76 -17.75
N PRO A 809 14.73 -28.96 -18.00
CA PRO A 809 15.56 -30.14 -17.98
C PRO A 809 16.61 -29.94 -19.09
N SER A 810 17.87 -29.95 -18.73
CA SER A 810 18.98 -29.99 -19.63
C SER A 810 18.74 -31.09 -20.67
N PRO A 811 18.95 -30.86 -21.97
CA PRO A 811 18.91 -31.94 -22.94
C PRO A 811 20.13 -32.85 -22.72
N SER A 812 19.88 -34.01 -22.12
CA SER A 812 20.86 -35.10 -22.17
C SER A 812 20.93 -35.62 -23.58
N CYS A 813 22.03 -35.36 -24.28
CA CYS A 813 22.44 -36.10 -25.44
C CYS A 813 22.64 -37.59 -25.07
N SER A 814 21.79 -38.47 -25.61
CA SER A 814 22.12 -39.85 -25.80
C SER A 814 21.63 -40.28 -27.19
N SER A 815 22.56 -40.50 -28.09
CA SER A 815 22.43 -41.25 -29.34
C SER A 815 22.08 -42.72 -29.05
N ALA A 816 21.06 -43.22 -29.67
CA ALA A 816 21.08 -44.57 -30.32
C ALA A 816 19.67 -44.94 -30.84
N SER A 817 19.59 -44.98 -32.13
CA SER A 817 18.98 -45.97 -33.02
C SER A 817 17.78 -46.80 -32.63
N THR A 818 16.85 -46.78 -33.57
CA THR A 818 16.06 -47.89 -34.18
C THR A 818 14.61 -48.08 -33.77
N THR A 819 13.80 -47.81 -34.77
CA THR A 819 12.64 -48.62 -35.31
C THR A 819 11.31 -48.64 -34.62
N SER A 820 10.36 -48.26 -35.46
CA SER A 820 8.98 -48.81 -35.61
C SER A 820 7.87 -48.31 -34.71
N GLY A 821 7.01 -47.54 -35.26
CA GLY A 821 5.67 -48.08 -35.64
C GLY A 821 4.48 -47.45 -34.88
N TRP A 822 3.63 -46.77 -35.66
CA TRP A 822 2.18 -46.66 -35.52
C TRP A 822 1.53 -45.62 -34.60
N ARG A 823 1.10 -44.54 -35.26
CA ARG A 823 -0.34 -44.03 -35.45
C ARG A 823 -1.09 -43.38 -34.32
N ARG A 824 -1.52 -42.19 -34.69
CA ARG A 824 -2.81 -41.46 -34.53
C ARG A 824 -3.12 -40.74 -33.23
N THR A 825 -3.07 -39.45 -33.42
CA THR A 825 -3.98 -38.35 -32.98
C THR A 825 -5.36 -38.71 -32.41
N PRO A 826 -6.18 -37.91 -31.73
CA PRO A 826 -6.22 -36.43 -31.83
C PRO A 826 -6.53 -35.62 -30.56
N ARG A 827 -6.30 -34.29 -30.66
CA ARG A 827 -7.11 -33.14 -30.20
C ARG A 827 -7.80 -33.12 -28.83
N ALA A 828 -7.51 -32.09 -28.09
CA ALA A 828 -8.39 -31.01 -27.61
C ALA A 828 -7.56 -30.15 -26.63
N SER A 829 -7.24 -28.92 -26.96
CA SER A 829 -7.89 -27.64 -26.69
C SER A 829 -8.42 -27.48 -25.27
N TRP A 830 -7.99 -26.41 -24.67
CA TRP A 830 -8.65 -25.40 -23.86
C TRP A 830 -7.72 -24.85 -22.76
N CYS A 831 -7.52 -23.59 -22.92
CA CYS A 831 -7.26 -22.38 -22.13
C CYS A 831 -6.04 -22.36 -21.27
#